data_2a49154f3a33df8f18c9d0afaae204bd
#
_entry.id   2a49154f3a33df8f18c9d0afaae204bd
#
_cell.length_a   1.000
_cell.length_b   1.000
_cell.length_c   1.000
_cell.angle_alpha   90.00
_cell.angle_beta   90.00
_cell.angle_gamma   90.00
#
_symmetry.space_group_name_H-M   'P 1'
#
loop_
_entity.id
_entity.type
_entity.pdbx_description
1 polymer ?
#
loop_
_entity_poly.entity_id
_entity_poly.type
_entity_poly.pdbx_seq_one_letter_code
_entity_poly.pdbx_strand_id
1 'polypeptide(L)'
;MRFGLGSLLASIAAAAAGAAELPVLNAANGFGGIRFVERADARVEDGVLRLANISADHFVCFATPPYFAAEVGAIAIRYRAKGMKAAAGQIFYAPSGSPYVAARKWLLPPMETDGAWHVLEARPEMALDPEDWRKMGILDTIRIDMTDSPGGMIEISEIAFRSRACARSVAAEKVAAEKIDEKTLKALDAPPWPSVEPETWPAVAAKPEQGGSVEVTCRGGLVVPDRAAAGSRVTLKFDFAGDVPTFPIRLKVSLVSGMTLAWDEDLWADRSALSQIGGNLWRLSVPYDLPRCLTSGNLTVRLESPSVRCIAGSMPSAPLTYLPARSLPGWDKPVRWGVTRVAGLPRFAREGRAVYPLWGFVRSDRKNRHSDAPLTFVTVGASSLKWWPRGKEFDPVALDRAAEHNARLYPDAMFMFDLSVYPPPDWRTANPDEMSRDEQGHVNRDVGDSEINFSFASEKALADMEEMLTKALRHLERAPYANRIAGYRVNSGHTIEWLGWSPSRKDTALDFSPAAKKGFAAFAREYYPEMADFSVPTLAERTAIDAPWSAVWDLPRHMRTVAYHDFYSHAVADAALRLCSQARAIVGRNKLIGTYFGYVMTLMETGNAHMRAHFATKHFLDRAEGTIDFLMSPPGYGFAHRALGNTLVDMKPFASMQAHGIVPIVEDDTRTHNNPALSGSGYFQCKTEEQTVSEMRRNMGIAVCRGLPFYTYAITSGAEFDYPRYATDAARLRQADEAALRRGAGRNAEIAVVVSEEAIKAMPDMSASKPEYFGIGLQWHVADGSVKRLSGIGGSPLATISFGHAYTRLARIGAPVDYCLAEDLVDHPGDYRLYVFLNCLKAEPSLVRAVERLRRRDCTLLWTYAPGFVARDGNSTENMKRLTGLDFVRQEK
;
A
#
# COMPACT_ATOMS: atom_id res chain seq x y z
N MET A 1 -15.07 42.98 9.62
CA MET A 1 -16.14 41.99 9.76
C MET A 1 -15.65 40.99 10.82
N ARG A 2 -16.30 40.94 11.97
CA ARG A 2 -15.97 39.99 13.05
C ARG A 2 -16.73 38.71 12.78
N PHE A 3 -16.07 37.71 12.31
CA PHE A 3 -16.60 36.33 12.32
C PHE A 3 -15.83 35.53 13.36
N GLY A 4 -16.54 35.05 14.38
CA GLY A 4 -15.97 34.18 15.40
C GLY A 4 -15.60 32.82 14.78
N LEU A 5 -14.44 32.27 15.15
CA LEU A 5 -13.90 30.99 14.66
C LEU A 5 -14.87 29.81 14.87
N GLY A 6 -15.73 29.89 15.89
CA GLY A 6 -16.79 28.92 16.15
C GLY A 6 -17.88 28.91 15.09
N SER A 7 -18.20 30.06 14.48
CA SER A 7 -19.13 30.13 13.35
C SER A 7 -18.47 29.77 12.01
N LEU A 8 -17.15 29.90 11.89
CA LEU A 8 -16.43 29.48 10.69
C LEU A 8 -16.23 27.96 10.64
N LEU A 9 -15.92 27.32 11.77
CA LEU A 9 -15.93 25.84 11.88
C LEU A 9 -17.33 25.27 11.80
N ALA A 10 -18.33 25.93 12.36
CA ALA A 10 -19.74 25.60 12.15
C ALA A 10 -20.21 25.94 10.73
N SER A 11 -19.67 26.98 10.07
CA SER A 11 -20.00 27.32 8.68
C SER A 11 -19.17 26.53 7.66
N ILE A 12 -17.97 26.06 7.99
CA ILE A 12 -17.23 25.07 7.18
C ILE A 12 -17.83 23.67 7.43
N ALA A 13 -18.23 23.34 8.64
CA ALA A 13 -19.06 22.16 8.91
C ALA A 13 -20.48 22.32 8.33
N ALA A 14 -21.06 23.51 8.27
CA ALA A 14 -22.38 23.78 7.68
C ALA A 14 -22.34 24.12 6.17
N ALA A 15 -21.24 24.57 5.60
CA ALA A 15 -21.07 24.71 4.15
C ALA A 15 -20.49 23.43 3.50
N ALA A 16 -19.80 22.58 4.25
CA ALA A 16 -19.58 21.18 3.92
C ALA A 16 -20.77 20.28 4.31
N ALA A 17 -21.62 20.75 5.20
CA ALA A 17 -22.95 20.28 5.54
C ALA A 17 -23.98 21.24 4.94
N GLY A 18 -24.09 21.27 3.64
CA GLY A 18 -25.44 21.39 3.08
C GLY A 18 -26.21 20.25 3.72
N ALA A 19 -26.93 20.50 4.84
CA ALA A 19 -27.54 19.53 5.73
C ALA A 19 -26.89 18.16 5.55
N ALA A 20 -25.72 17.91 6.13
CA ALA A 20 -25.10 16.59 6.10
C ALA A 20 -26.13 15.68 6.75
N GLU A 21 -26.84 14.91 5.91
CA GLU A 21 -27.77 13.92 6.39
C GLU A 21 -27.00 13.06 7.37
N LEU A 22 -27.43 13.06 8.61
CA LEU A 22 -26.84 12.18 9.61
C LEU A 22 -26.89 10.73 9.09
N PRO A 23 -25.97 9.84 9.47
CA PRO A 23 -25.87 8.51 8.88
C PRO A 23 -27.19 7.76 8.84
N VAL A 24 -27.52 7.16 7.73
CA VAL A 24 -28.58 6.14 7.60
C VAL A 24 -27.90 4.86 7.13
N LEU A 25 -28.02 3.80 7.93
CA LEU A 25 -27.45 2.49 7.64
C LEU A 25 -28.59 1.55 7.24
N ASN A 26 -28.51 1.01 6.04
CA ASN A 26 -29.49 0.08 5.49
C ASN A 26 -28.83 -0.85 4.46
N ALA A 27 -29.60 -1.73 3.84
CA ALA A 27 -29.05 -2.67 2.87
C ALA A 27 -28.46 -2.01 1.63
N ALA A 28 -28.96 -0.85 1.20
CA ALA A 28 -28.46 -0.14 0.02
C ALA A 28 -27.02 0.35 0.19
N ASN A 29 -26.58 0.58 1.44
CA ASN A 29 -25.19 0.94 1.76
C ASN A 29 -24.46 -0.14 2.58
N GLY A 30 -24.96 -1.39 2.54
CA GLY A 30 -24.39 -2.52 3.29
C GLY A 30 -24.33 -2.28 4.80
N PHE A 31 -25.29 -1.53 5.34
CA PHE A 31 -25.31 -1.05 6.73
C PHE A 31 -24.05 -0.26 7.13
N GLY A 32 -23.52 0.53 6.20
CA GLY A 32 -22.32 1.34 6.43
C GLY A 32 -21.02 0.55 6.52
N GLY A 33 -21.10 -0.78 6.40
CA GLY A 33 -20.03 -1.73 6.69
C GLY A 33 -20.15 -2.27 8.12
N ILE A 34 -20.52 -3.53 8.22
CA ILE A 34 -20.51 -4.26 9.50
C ILE A 34 -19.05 -4.55 9.82
N ARG A 35 -18.51 -3.90 10.85
CA ARG A 35 -17.10 -4.06 11.25
C ARG A 35 -16.85 -5.35 11.99
N PHE A 36 -17.80 -5.73 12.84
CA PHE A 36 -17.64 -6.87 13.72
C PHE A 36 -19.00 -7.37 14.22
N VAL A 37 -19.13 -8.67 14.37
CA VAL A 37 -20.29 -9.35 14.98
C VAL A 37 -19.76 -10.31 16.02
N GLU A 38 -20.27 -10.23 17.24
CA GLU A 38 -19.92 -11.12 18.33
C GLU A 38 -21.15 -11.93 18.76
N ARG A 39 -20.96 -13.22 18.89
CA ARG A 39 -21.95 -14.15 19.47
C ARG A 39 -23.33 -14.14 18.80
N ALA A 40 -23.33 -13.87 17.48
CA ALA A 40 -24.47 -14.01 16.60
C ALA A 40 -23.99 -14.28 15.16
N ASP A 41 -24.79 -14.92 14.35
CA ASP A 41 -24.59 -15.03 12.90
C ASP A 41 -25.27 -13.82 12.24
N ALA A 42 -24.53 -13.00 11.50
CA ALA A 42 -25.06 -11.84 10.82
C ALA A 42 -24.95 -12.00 9.30
N ARG A 43 -26.05 -11.75 8.57
CA ARG A 43 -26.10 -11.73 7.12
C ARG A 43 -26.98 -10.60 6.62
N VAL A 44 -26.60 -9.98 5.52
CA VAL A 44 -27.47 -9.03 4.81
C VAL A 44 -28.14 -9.77 3.67
N GLU A 45 -29.43 -10.03 3.80
CA GLU A 45 -30.26 -10.80 2.86
C GLU A 45 -31.60 -10.10 2.70
N ASP A 46 -32.16 -10.10 1.49
CA ASP A 46 -33.50 -9.56 1.19
C ASP A 46 -33.73 -8.11 1.70
N GLY A 47 -32.70 -7.28 1.64
CA GLY A 47 -32.80 -5.89 2.05
C GLY A 47 -32.76 -5.64 3.58
N VAL A 48 -32.45 -6.65 4.37
CA VAL A 48 -32.34 -6.56 5.83
C VAL A 48 -31.05 -7.18 6.36
N LEU A 49 -30.55 -6.67 7.48
CA LEU A 49 -29.54 -7.33 8.28
C LEU A 49 -30.24 -8.34 9.19
N ARG A 50 -29.97 -9.63 8.96
CA ARG A 50 -30.50 -10.73 9.77
C ARG A 50 -29.47 -11.19 10.77
N LEU A 51 -29.85 -11.21 12.06
CA LEU A 51 -29.08 -11.77 13.16
C LEU A 51 -29.76 -13.07 13.61
N ALA A 52 -29.04 -14.17 13.58
CA ALA A 52 -29.49 -15.49 14.02
C ALA A 52 -28.49 -16.10 15.02
N ASN A 53 -28.85 -17.21 15.65
CA ASN A 53 -28.01 -17.89 16.65
C ASN A 53 -27.49 -16.96 17.75
N ILE A 54 -28.35 -16.07 18.19
CA ILE A 54 -28.04 -15.01 19.14
C ILE A 54 -27.74 -15.62 20.51
N SER A 55 -26.57 -15.33 21.06
CA SER A 55 -26.18 -15.67 22.43
C SER A 55 -26.33 -14.45 23.33
N ALA A 56 -26.31 -14.69 24.64
CA ALA A 56 -26.22 -13.56 25.59
C ALA A 56 -24.95 -12.72 25.32
N ASP A 57 -25.07 -11.42 25.49
CA ASP A 57 -23.98 -10.46 25.23
C ASP A 57 -23.48 -10.45 23.78
N HIS A 58 -24.43 -10.61 22.83
CA HIS A 58 -24.13 -10.43 21.41
C HIS A 58 -24.09 -8.95 21.04
N PHE A 59 -23.32 -8.61 20.02
CA PHE A 59 -23.33 -7.24 19.48
C PHE A 59 -22.89 -7.15 18.03
N VAL A 60 -23.26 -6.04 17.40
CA VAL A 60 -22.81 -5.68 16.04
C VAL A 60 -22.17 -4.29 16.07
N CYS A 61 -20.98 -4.18 15.56
CA CYS A 61 -20.30 -2.92 15.35
C CYS A 61 -20.46 -2.46 13.90
N PHE A 62 -20.96 -1.24 13.72
CA PHE A 62 -21.17 -0.62 12.42
C PHE A 62 -20.14 0.49 12.20
N ALA A 63 -19.59 0.56 10.99
CA ALA A 63 -18.95 1.76 10.52
C ALA A 63 -20.01 2.77 10.11
N THR A 64 -19.81 4.03 10.45
CA THR A 64 -20.67 5.12 10.01
C THR A 64 -19.85 6.16 9.27
N PRO A 65 -20.42 6.93 8.33
CA PRO A 65 -19.81 8.19 7.98
C PRO A 65 -19.55 9.00 9.26
N PRO A 66 -18.45 9.76 9.35
CA PRO A 66 -18.16 10.58 10.53
C PRO A 66 -19.30 11.57 10.81
N TYR A 67 -19.74 11.66 12.04
CA TYR A 67 -20.79 12.58 12.50
C TYR A 67 -20.44 13.19 13.84
N PHE A 68 -20.98 14.37 14.14
CA PHE A 68 -20.82 14.98 15.45
C PHE A 68 -21.86 14.45 16.43
N ALA A 69 -21.42 13.90 17.56
CA ALA A 69 -22.30 13.39 18.60
C ALA A 69 -23.32 14.45 19.06
N ALA A 70 -22.91 15.73 19.15
CA ALA A 70 -23.76 16.84 19.55
C ALA A 70 -24.91 17.15 18.57
N GLU A 71 -24.81 16.75 17.30
CA GLU A 71 -25.85 16.94 16.28
C GLU A 71 -26.93 15.86 16.32
N VAL A 72 -26.64 14.71 16.91
CA VAL A 72 -27.57 13.59 17.00
C VAL A 72 -28.62 13.86 18.04
N GLY A 73 -29.87 13.93 17.64
CA GLY A 73 -31.06 14.05 18.51
C GLY A 73 -31.73 12.72 18.80
N ALA A 74 -31.56 11.71 17.91
CA ALA A 74 -32.03 10.35 18.12
C ALA A 74 -31.32 9.37 17.19
N ILE A 75 -31.28 8.09 17.59
CA ILE A 75 -30.95 6.94 16.76
C ILE A 75 -32.19 6.07 16.65
N ALA A 76 -32.75 5.93 15.46
CA ALA A 76 -33.93 5.11 15.20
C ALA A 76 -33.53 3.80 14.55
N ILE A 77 -33.93 2.67 15.11
CA ILE A 77 -33.64 1.32 14.60
C ILE A 77 -34.97 0.70 14.18
N ARG A 78 -35.13 0.44 12.88
CA ARG A 78 -36.29 -0.28 12.37
C ARG A 78 -35.98 -1.76 12.29
N TYR A 79 -36.68 -2.53 13.11
CA TYR A 79 -36.40 -3.96 13.31
C TYR A 79 -37.69 -4.79 13.41
N ARG A 80 -37.55 -6.12 13.29
CA ARG A 80 -38.51 -7.12 13.77
C ARG A 80 -37.77 -8.25 14.47
N ALA A 81 -38.37 -8.82 15.50
CA ALA A 81 -37.75 -9.86 16.28
C ALA A 81 -38.78 -10.98 16.60
N LYS A 82 -38.32 -12.23 16.63
CA LYS A 82 -39.13 -13.36 17.00
C LYS A 82 -38.33 -14.48 17.66
N GLY A 83 -39.01 -15.30 18.47
CA GLY A 83 -38.41 -16.48 19.08
C GLY A 83 -37.48 -16.19 20.25
N MET A 84 -37.59 -15.01 20.86
CA MET A 84 -36.83 -14.58 22.01
C MET A 84 -37.71 -13.87 23.04
N LYS A 85 -37.20 -13.68 24.25
CA LYS A 85 -37.88 -12.87 25.28
C LYS A 85 -37.52 -11.40 25.06
N ALA A 86 -38.50 -10.52 25.35
CA ALA A 86 -38.23 -9.10 25.38
C ALA A 86 -37.21 -8.79 26.50
N ALA A 87 -36.11 -8.12 26.11
CA ALA A 87 -35.05 -7.67 27.03
C ALA A 87 -34.49 -6.34 26.53
N ALA A 88 -33.93 -5.58 27.45
CA ALA A 88 -33.26 -4.30 27.14
C ALA A 88 -32.00 -4.55 26.30
N GLY A 89 -31.69 -3.61 25.42
CA GLY A 89 -30.45 -3.57 24.67
C GLY A 89 -29.59 -2.36 25.06
N GLN A 90 -28.50 -2.16 24.33
CA GLN A 90 -27.55 -1.09 24.59
C GLN A 90 -26.93 -0.60 23.29
N ILE A 91 -26.64 0.70 23.21
CA ILE A 91 -25.83 1.31 22.15
C ILE A 91 -24.56 1.85 22.79
N PHE A 92 -23.42 1.31 22.42
CA PHE A 92 -22.13 1.83 22.86
C PHE A 92 -21.59 2.83 21.85
N TYR A 93 -20.96 3.88 22.37
CA TYR A 93 -20.29 4.88 21.58
C TYR A 93 -18.85 5.10 22.06
N ALA A 94 -17.98 5.49 21.15
CA ALA A 94 -16.61 5.80 21.46
C ALA A 94 -16.08 6.84 20.44
N PRO A 95 -15.17 7.73 20.84
CA PRO A 95 -14.45 8.56 19.88
C PRO A 95 -13.78 7.70 18.84
N SER A 96 -13.62 8.23 17.62
CA SER A 96 -12.95 7.51 16.53
C SER A 96 -11.63 6.91 17.00
N GLY A 97 -11.44 5.60 16.78
CA GLY A 97 -10.26 4.86 17.21
C GLY A 97 -10.17 4.50 18.70
N SER A 98 -11.16 4.81 19.53
CA SER A 98 -11.19 4.46 20.95
C SER A 98 -11.99 3.18 21.21
N PRO A 99 -11.66 2.41 22.27
CA PRO A 99 -12.45 1.26 22.67
C PRO A 99 -13.80 1.68 23.24
N TYR A 100 -14.80 0.82 23.03
CA TYR A 100 -16.05 0.93 23.77
C TYR A 100 -15.80 0.62 25.25
N VAL A 101 -16.33 1.46 26.12
CA VAL A 101 -16.23 1.29 27.56
C VAL A 101 -17.62 1.22 28.19
N ALA A 102 -17.77 0.49 29.29
CA ALA A 102 -19.07 0.24 29.92
C ALA A 102 -19.79 1.53 30.35
N ALA A 103 -19.06 2.61 30.63
CA ALA A 103 -19.64 3.90 31.01
C ALA A 103 -20.22 4.69 29.82
N ARG A 104 -19.84 4.37 28.58
CA ARG A 104 -20.23 5.11 27.36
C ARG A 104 -21.26 4.34 26.55
N LYS A 105 -22.48 4.34 27.04
CA LYS A 105 -23.59 3.66 26.39
C LYS A 105 -24.93 4.35 26.62
N TRP A 106 -25.82 4.13 25.67
CA TRP A 106 -27.23 4.41 25.78
C TRP A 106 -27.97 3.13 26.16
N LEU A 107 -28.97 3.22 27.06
CA LEU A 107 -29.81 2.10 27.41
C LEU A 107 -31.02 2.08 26.49
N LEU A 108 -31.23 0.96 25.78
CA LEU A 108 -32.37 0.78 24.92
C LEU A 108 -33.55 0.20 25.73
N PRO A 109 -34.80 0.58 25.42
CA PRO A 109 -35.96 -0.10 25.98
C PRO A 109 -36.02 -1.54 25.49
N PRO A 110 -36.75 -2.43 26.19
CA PRO A 110 -37.00 -3.79 25.72
C PRO A 110 -37.64 -3.79 24.33
N MET A 111 -37.16 -4.70 23.45
CA MET A 111 -37.70 -4.88 22.10
C MET A 111 -39.04 -5.60 22.11
N GLU A 112 -39.95 -5.24 21.19
CA GLU A 112 -41.08 -6.06 20.82
C GLU A 112 -40.62 -7.31 20.05
N THR A 113 -41.18 -8.49 20.36
CA THR A 113 -40.74 -9.78 19.83
C THR A 113 -41.88 -10.57 19.16
N ASP A 114 -42.89 -9.87 18.68
CA ASP A 114 -44.08 -10.38 18.05
C ASP A 114 -43.91 -10.77 16.54
N GLY A 115 -42.71 -10.48 15.98
CA GLY A 115 -42.40 -10.70 14.57
C GLY A 115 -42.88 -9.61 13.62
N ALA A 116 -43.56 -8.57 14.12
CA ALA A 116 -43.94 -7.41 13.32
C ALA A 116 -42.79 -6.39 13.23
N TRP A 117 -42.87 -5.46 12.28
CA TRP A 117 -41.91 -4.35 12.17
C TRP A 117 -42.20 -3.25 13.18
N HIS A 118 -41.20 -2.95 14.00
CA HIS A 118 -41.19 -1.89 15.00
C HIS A 118 -40.06 -0.88 14.75
N VAL A 119 -40.16 0.27 15.37
CA VAL A 119 -39.08 1.26 15.41
C VAL A 119 -38.72 1.51 16.87
N LEU A 120 -37.48 1.21 17.21
CA LEU A 120 -36.91 1.52 18.51
C LEU A 120 -36.15 2.84 18.35
N GLU A 121 -36.44 3.84 19.19
CA GLU A 121 -35.76 5.13 19.17
C GLU A 121 -35.00 5.33 20.46
N ALA A 122 -33.69 5.54 20.33
CA ALA A 122 -32.79 5.91 21.40
C ALA A 122 -32.44 7.39 21.32
N ARG A 123 -32.37 8.08 22.45
CA ARG A 123 -32.06 9.49 22.54
C ARG A 123 -30.88 9.76 23.46
N PRO A 124 -30.15 10.89 23.31
CA PRO A 124 -29.00 11.23 24.14
C PRO A 124 -29.30 11.21 25.65
N GLU A 125 -30.54 11.48 26.03
CA GLU A 125 -30.99 11.44 27.44
C GLU A 125 -30.98 10.01 28.02
N MET A 126 -30.93 8.99 27.19
CA MET A 126 -30.80 7.57 27.56
C MET A 126 -29.34 7.14 27.77
N ALA A 127 -28.37 8.02 27.50
CA ALA A 127 -26.96 7.76 27.81
C ALA A 127 -26.76 7.69 29.32
N LEU A 128 -25.87 6.83 29.79
CA LEU A 128 -25.43 6.80 31.18
C LEU A 128 -24.86 8.14 31.62
N ASP A 129 -24.14 8.83 30.74
CA ASP A 129 -23.69 10.21 30.87
C ASP A 129 -24.04 11.01 29.63
N PRO A 130 -25.18 11.77 29.63
CA PRO A 130 -25.58 12.59 28.50
C PRO A 130 -24.64 13.75 28.20
N GLU A 131 -23.85 14.22 29.20
CA GLU A 131 -22.86 15.27 28.96
C GLU A 131 -21.59 14.73 28.31
N ASP A 132 -21.13 13.54 28.70
CA ASP A 132 -20.01 12.87 28.04
C ASP A 132 -20.35 12.65 26.57
N TRP A 133 -21.58 12.18 26.25
CA TRP A 133 -22.03 12.07 24.85
C TRP A 133 -21.89 13.37 24.06
N ARG A 134 -22.34 14.47 24.62
CA ARG A 134 -22.28 15.81 23.97
C ARG A 134 -20.86 16.28 23.70
N LYS A 135 -19.90 15.85 24.52
CA LYS A 135 -18.50 16.23 24.45
C LYS A 135 -17.66 15.29 23.57
N MET A 136 -18.24 14.17 23.09
CA MET A 136 -17.51 13.15 22.33
C MET A 136 -16.92 13.65 21.01
N GLY A 137 -17.39 14.75 20.44
CA GLY A 137 -16.89 15.26 19.16
C GLY A 137 -17.33 14.39 17.99
N ILE A 138 -16.36 13.98 17.15
CA ILE A 138 -16.64 13.20 15.94
C ILE A 138 -16.61 11.71 16.24
N LEU A 139 -17.65 11.01 15.81
CA LEU A 139 -17.80 9.56 15.88
C LEU A 139 -17.89 9.00 14.45
N ASP A 140 -17.34 7.80 14.22
CA ASP A 140 -17.35 7.10 12.92
C ASP A 140 -17.73 5.62 13.08
N THR A 141 -18.16 5.24 14.27
CA THR A 141 -18.53 3.87 14.60
C THR A 141 -19.57 3.85 15.71
N ILE A 142 -20.39 2.81 15.72
CA ILE A 142 -21.35 2.53 16.77
C ILE A 142 -21.43 1.03 16.99
N ARG A 143 -21.52 0.60 18.26
CA ARG A 143 -21.81 -0.78 18.63
C ARG A 143 -23.25 -0.86 19.13
N ILE A 144 -24.01 -1.82 18.62
CA ILE A 144 -25.41 -2.06 19.01
C ILE A 144 -25.55 -3.48 19.54
N ASP A 145 -25.96 -3.57 20.78
CA ASP A 145 -26.39 -4.80 21.45
C ASP A 145 -27.91 -4.73 21.52
N MET A 146 -28.60 -5.41 20.61
CA MET A 146 -30.05 -5.24 20.46
C MET A 146 -30.84 -5.76 21.68
N THR A 147 -30.31 -6.78 22.36
CA THR A 147 -30.98 -7.43 23.52
C THR A 147 -29.99 -8.29 24.30
N ASP A 148 -30.21 -8.44 25.60
CA ASP A 148 -29.48 -9.40 26.44
C ASP A 148 -30.15 -10.80 26.44
N SER A 149 -31.23 -11.00 25.69
CA SER A 149 -31.94 -12.29 25.60
C SER A 149 -31.32 -13.20 24.52
N PRO A 150 -30.89 -14.41 24.88
CA PRO A 150 -30.39 -15.37 23.88
C PRO A 150 -31.51 -16.02 23.08
N GLY A 151 -31.12 -16.54 21.89
CA GLY A 151 -32.01 -17.25 20.98
C GLY A 151 -32.77 -16.35 20.01
N GLY A 152 -33.63 -16.94 19.21
CA GLY A 152 -34.49 -16.24 18.24
C GLY A 152 -33.74 -15.64 17.06
N MET A 153 -34.39 -14.68 16.42
CA MET A 153 -33.90 -13.98 15.22
C MET A 153 -34.30 -12.51 15.27
N ILE A 154 -33.39 -11.65 14.92
CA ILE A 154 -33.62 -10.21 14.74
C ILE A 154 -33.32 -9.83 13.29
N GLU A 155 -34.20 -9.08 12.66
CA GLU A 155 -33.97 -8.47 11.36
C GLU A 155 -34.03 -6.94 11.50
N ILE A 156 -33.01 -6.25 10.97
CA ILE A 156 -32.90 -4.80 10.98
C ILE A 156 -32.96 -4.32 9.53
N SER A 157 -33.91 -3.44 9.21
CA SER A 157 -33.99 -2.84 7.86
C SER A 157 -33.28 -1.51 7.77
N GLU A 158 -33.15 -0.76 8.89
CA GLU A 158 -32.56 0.56 8.89
C GLU A 158 -32.10 0.98 10.29
N ILE A 159 -30.99 1.69 10.35
CA ILE A 159 -30.51 2.41 11.54
C ILE A 159 -30.28 3.86 11.07
N ALA A 160 -31.15 4.79 11.51
CA ALA A 160 -31.13 6.20 11.09
C ALA A 160 -30.74 7.10 12.24
N PHE A 161 -29.73 7.93 12.03
CA PHE A 161 -29.35 9.00 12.93
C PHE A 161 -30.17 10.25 12.57
N ARG A 162 -30.84 10.85 13.54
CA ARG A 162 -31.72 12.00 13.34
C ARG A 162 -31.16 13.22 14.03
N SER A 163 -31.23 14.38 13.35
CA SER A 163 -30.79 15.64 13.94
C SER A 163 -31.68 16.11 15.10
N ARG A 164 -31.15 16.93 15.97
CA ARG A 164 -31.92 17.53 17.07
C ARG A 164 -33.12 18.35 16.59
N ALA A 165 -33.03 18.99 15.43
CA ALA A 165 -34.13 19.74 14.83
C ALA A 165 -35.25 18.83 14.36
N CYS A 166 -34.91 17.65 13.80
CA CYS A 166 -35.87 16.67 13.27
C CYS A 166 -36.55 15.86 14.38
N ALA A 167 -35.85 15.60 15.50
CA ALA A 167 -36.39 14.81 16.62
C ALA A 167 -37.61 15.48 17.33
N ARG A 168 -37.82 16.78 17.11
CA ARG A 168 -38.96 17.52 17.68
C ARG A 168 -40.23 17.52 16.79
N SER A 169 -40.16 17.09 15.53
CA SER A 169 -41.23 17.23 14.55
C SER A 169 -41.94 15.95 14.10
N VAL A 170 -41.56 14.77 14.60
CA VAL A 170 -42.15 13.50 14.13
C VAL A 170 -43.07 12.90 15.18
N ALA A 171 -44.22 13.54 15.35
CA ALA A 171 -45.47 12.84 15.64
C ALA A 171 -46.10 12.53 14.27
N ALA A 172 -45.98 11.29 13.83
CA ALA A 172 -46.73 10.63 12.74
C ALA A 172 -46.77 11.37 11.39
N GLU A 173 -45.78 11.21 10.52
CA GLU A 173 -46.02 11.21 9.08
C GLU A 173 -45.65 9.83 8.50
N LYS A 174 -46.61 9.20 7.88
CA LYS A 174 -46.44 8.04 7.00
C LYS A 174 -45.67 8.51 5.77
N VAL A 175 -44.39 8.23 5.70
CA VAL A 175 -43.61 8.41 4.49
C VAL A 175 -44.02 7.31 3.51
N ALA A 176 -44.75 7.69 2.46
CA ALA A 176 -44.91 6.86 1.27
C ALA A 176 -43.53 6.69 0.63
N ALA A 177 -43.06 5.45 0.55
CA ALA A 177 -41.85 5.12 -0.20
C ALA A 177 -42.09 5.44 -1.68
N GLU A 178 -41.39 6.44 -2.23
CA GLU A 178 -41.26 6.57 -3.68
C GLU A 178 -40.52 5.35 -4.21
N LYS A 179 -41.27 4.53 -4.95
CA LYS A 179 -40.66 3.41 -5.70
C LYS A 179 -39.87 4.01 -6.85
N ILE A 180 -38.55 3.92 -6.77
CA ILE A 180 -37.70 4.04 -7.97
C ILE A 180 -38.17 2.94 -8.93
N ASP A 181 -38.60 3.33 -10.15
CA ASP A 181 -39.18 2.39 -11.09
C ASP A 181 -38.11 1.37 -11.52
N GLU A 182 -38.55 0.12 -11.65
CA GLU A 182 -37.69 -1.03 -12.00
C GLU A 182 -36.98 -0.84 -13.35
N LYS A 183 -37.47 0.04 -14.21
CA LYS A 183 -36.92 0.41 -15.51
C LYS A 183 -35.70 1.33 -15.35
N THR A 184 -35.71 2.24 -14.36
CA THR A 184 -34.58 3.11 -14.02
C THR A 184 -33.46 2.31 -13.35
N LEU A 185 -33.79 1.33 -12.48
CA LEU A 185 -32.82 0.40 -11.90
C LEU A 185 -32.18 -0.49 -12.97
N LYS A 186 -32.96 -1.05 -13.91
CA LYS A 186 -32.44 -1.84 -15.03
C LYS A 186 -31.59 -1.02 -16.01
N ALA A 187 -31.87 0.29 -16.18
CA ALA A 187 -31.05 1.17 -17.00
C ALA A 187 -29.70 1.53 -16.35
N LEU A 188 -29.62 1.51 -15.02
CA LEU A 188 -28.38 1.69 -14.29
C LEU A 188 -27.54 0.41 -14.21
N ASP A 189 -28.20 -0.77 -14.21
CA ASP A 189 -27.55 -2.09 -14.19
C ASP A 189 -27.20 -2.62 -15.59
N ALA A 190 -27.76 -2.06 -16.65
CA ALA A 190 -27.38 -2.45 -18.00
C ALA A 190 -25.95 -1.98 -18.28
N PRO A 191 -24.96 -2.88 -18.32
CA PRO A 191 -23.61 -2.45 -18.66
C PRO A 191 -23.62 -1.91 -20.08
N PRO A 192 -23.00 -0.74 -20.35
CA PRO A 192 -22.86 -0.21 -21.70
C PRO A 192 -21.88 -1.02 -22.57
N TRP A 193 -21.61 -2.27 -22.21
CA TRP A 193 -20.59 -3.12 -22.78
C TRP A 193 -21.19 -4.47 -23.20
N PRO A 194 -20.83 -5.01 -24.35
CA PRO A 194 -21.27 -6.35 -24.73
C PRO A 194 -20.81 -7.38 -23.71
N SER A 195 -21.74 -8.22 -23.26
CA SER A 195 -21.44 -9.38 -22.41
C SER A 195 -20.47 -10.30 -23.15
N VAL A 196 -19.25 -10.43 -22.60
CA VAL A 196 -18.36 -11.51 -22.99
C VAL A 196 -18.78 -12.71 -22.17
N GLU A 197 -19.25 -13.78 -22.80
CA GLU A 197 -19.54 -15.05 -22.14
C GLU A 197 -18.29 -15.52 -21.39
N PRO A 198 -18.41 -16.02 -20.16
CA PRO A 198 -17.26 -16.56 -19.44
C PRO A 198 -16.75 -17.79 -20.19
N GLU A 199 -15.56 -17.73 -20.75
CA GLU A 199 -14.86 -18.90 -21.24
C GLU A 199 -14.73 -19.91 -20.08
N THR A 200 -15.24 -21.11 -20.30
CA THR A 200 -15.05 -22.22 -19.36
C THR A 200 -13.59 -22.65 -19.43
N TRP A 201 -12.83 -22.27 -18.42
CA TRP A 201 -11.46 -22.72 -18.27
C TRP A 201 -11.42 -24.24 -18.07
N PRO A 202 -10.53 -24.95 -18.74
CA PRO A 202 -10.34 -26.37 -18.46
C PRO A 202 -9.96 -26.52 -16.98
N ALA A 203 -10.66 -27.41 -16.29
CA ALA A 203 -10.30 -27.75 -14.91
C ALA A 203 -8.81 -28.09 -14.84
N VAL A 204 -8.10 -27.50 -13.87
CA VAL A 204 -6.69 -27.85 -13.62
C VAL A 204 -6.65 -29.36 -13.44
N ALA A 205 -5.97 -30.06 -14.34
CA ALA A 205 -5.84 -31.50 -14.27
C ALA A 205 -5.35 -31.90 -12.86
N ALA A 206 -6.08 -32.77 -12.19
CA ALA A 206 -5.67 -33.27 -10.88
C ALA A 206 -4.23 -33.80 -10.99
N LYS A 207 -3.38 -33.40 -10.06
CA LYS A 207 -2.00 -33.93 -10.03
C LYS A 207 -2.11 -35.44 -9.86
N PRO A 208 -1.37 -36.25 -10.67
CA PRO A 208 -1.38 -37.69 -10.50
C PRO A 208 -0.97 -38.04 -9.06
N GLU A 209 -1.62 -39.05 -8.47
CA GLU A 209 -1.19 -39.58 -7.17
C GLU A 209 0.22 -40.14 -7.31
N GLN A 210 1.09 -39.80 -6.36
CA GLN A 210 2.47 -40.27 -6.37
C GLN A 210 2.53 -41.72 -5.88
N GLY A 211 3.11 -42.60 -6.69
CA GLY A 211 3.36 -44.00 -6.29
C GLY A 211 4.33 -44.12 -5.10
N GLY A 212 4.40 -45.32 -4.50
CA GLY A 212 5.34 -45.62 -3.42
C GLY A 212 6.81 -45.38 -3.82
N SER A 213 7.67 -45.11 -2.83
CA SER A 213 9.11 -44.92 -3.06
C SER A 213 9.85 -46.26 -3.15
N VAL A 214 10.83 -46.36 -4.07
CA VAL A 214 11.78 -47.46 -4.16
C VAL A 214 13.19 -46.98 -3.83
N GLU A 215 13.98 -47.84 -3.22
CA GLU A 215 15.40 -47.57 -2.98
C GLU A 215 16.25 -48.16 -4.13
N VAL A 216 17.11 -47.34 -4.70
CA VAL A 216 17.94 -47.69 -5.86
C VAL A 216 19.38 -47.21 -5.68
N THR A 217 20.31 -47.82 -6.46
CA THR A 217 21.64 -47.27 -6.62
C THR A 217 21.73 -46.50 -7.93
N CYS A 218 22.12 -45.22 -7.87
CA CYS A 218 22.38 -44.44 -9.08
C CYS A 218 23.72 -44.91 -9.72
N ARG A 219 23.72 -45.25 -11.00
CA ARG A 219 24.86 -45.73 -11.78
C ARG A 219 25.49 -44.70 -12.68
N GLY A 220 24.80 -43.58 -12.91
CA GLY A 220 25.30 -42.46 -13.70
C GLY A 220 24.20 -41.67 -14.35
N GLY A 221 24.58 -40.55 -14.93
CA GLY A 221 23.70 -39.66 -15.67
C GLY A 221 24.37 -39.12 -16.95
N LEU A 222 23.59 -38.86 -17.94
CA LEU A 222 24.02 -38.33 -19.23
C LEU A 222 22.97 -37.36 -19.76
N VAL A 223 23.41 -36.22 -20.30
CA VAL A 223 22.59 -35.31 -21.10
C VAL A 223 22.89 -35.53 -22.58
N VAL A 224 21.86 -35.64 -23.42
CA VAL A 224 22.04 -35.88 -24.86
C VAL A 224 21.27 -34.83 -25.66
N PRO A 225 21.96 -33.96 -26.44
CA PRO A 225 23.42 -33.79 -26.46
C PRO A 225 23.98 -33.17 -25.17
N ASP A 226 25.25 -33.48 -24.84
CA ASP A 226 25.94 -32.92 -23.66
C ASP A 226 26.41 -31.46 -23.82
N ARG A 227 26.31 -30.96 -25.05
CA ARG A 227 26.51 -29.55 -25.43
C ARG A 227 25.28 -29.04 -26.19
N ALA A 228 24.57 -28.09 -25.60
CA ALA A 228 23.27 -27.66 -26.12
C ALA A 228 23.03 -26.17 -25.97
N ALA A 229 22.30 -25.59 -26.92
CA ALA A 229 21.96 -24.17 -26.95
C ALA A 229 20.80 -23.87 -25.95
N ALA A 230 20.75 -22.65 -25.44
CA ALA A 230 19.64 -22.11 -24.68
C ALA A 230 18.29 -22.36 -25.39
N GLY A 231 17.30 -22.85 -24.66
CA GLY A 231 15.96 -23.14 -25.16
C GLY A 231 15.86 -24.37 -26.06
N SER A 232 16.94 -25.10 -26.28
CA SER A 232 16.88 -26.36 -27.05
C SER A 232 16.38 -27.52 -26.17
N ARG A 233 15.84 -28.55 -26.84
CA ARG A 233 15.42 -29.78 -26.17
C ARG A 233 16.58 -30.74 -26.05
N VAL A 234 16.82 -31.26 -24.88
CA VAL A 234 17.78 -32.33 -24.58
C VAL A 234 17.07 -33.55 -24.01
N THR A 235 17.72 -34.71 -23.99
CA THR A 235 17.22 -35.89 -23.26
C THR A 235 18.10 -36.13 -22.04
N LEU A 236 17.50 -36.12 -20.88
CA LEU A 236 18.14 -36.47 -19.61
C LEU A 236 18.07 -38.00 -19.44
N LYS A 237 19.20 -38.68 -19.31
CA LYS A 237 19.27 -40.12 -19.13
C LYS A 237 19.97 -40.44 -17.81
N PHE A 238 19.29 -41.18 -16.94
CA PHE A 238 19.84 -41.59 -15.65
C PHE A 238 19.65 -43.09 -15.47
N ASP A 239 20.72 -43.79 -15.07
CA ASP A 239 20.75 -45.23 -14.92
C ASP A 239 20.71 -45.62 -13.44
N PHE A 240 19.83 -46.54 -13.11
CA PHE A 240 19.57 -46.99 -11.78
C PHE A 240 19.65 -48.55 -11.69
N ALA A 241 20.12 -49.02 -10.55
CA ALA A 241 20.06 -50.44 -10.17
C ALA A 241 19.15 -50.61 -8.97
N GLY A 242 18.18 -51.49 -9.05
CA GLY A 242 17.19 -51.74 -8.02
C GLY A 242 15.78 -51.93 -8.57
N ASP A 243 14.79 -51.84 -7.68
CA ASP A 243 13.37 -51.97 -8.04
C ASP A 243 12.88 -50.79 -8.87
N VAL A 244 11.93 -51.05 -9.74
CA VAL A 244 11.31 -50.06 -10.59
C VAL A 244 10.17 -49.35 -9.85
N PRO A 245 10.13 -48.02 -9.81
CA PRO A 245 9.05 -47.30 -9.14
C PRO A 245 7.71 -47.44 -9.86
N THR A 246 6.64 -47.22 -9.15
CA THR A 246 5.29 -47.11 -9.72
C THR A 246 5.12 -45.78 -10.42
N PHE A 247 4.69 -45.75 -11.67
CA PHE A 247 4.48 -44.57 -12.47
C PHE A 247 3.02 -44.07 -12.39
N PRO A 248 2.74 -42.74 -12.61
CA PRO A 248 3.71 -41.68 -12.95
C PRO A 248 4.57 -41.25 -11.75
N ILE A 249 5.80 -40.82 -12.01
CA ILE A 249 6.70 -40.30 -10.98
C ILE A 249 6.95 -38.80 -11.16
N ARG A 250 7.02 -38.07 -10.04
CA ARG A 250 7.45 -36.68 -10.01
C ARG A 250 8.97 -36.63 -10.00
N LEU A 251 9.52 -35.78 -10.88
CA LEU A 251 10.94 -35.53 -10.98
C LEU A 251 11.19 -34.05 -10.74
N LYS A 252 12.16 -33.74 -9.91
CA LYS A 252 12.72 -32.39 -9.81
C LYS A 252 14.05 -32.37 -10.55
N VAL A 253 14.09 -31.61 -11.64
CA VAL A 253 15.31 -31.36 -12.42
C VAL A 253 15.92 -30.06 -11.92
N SER A 254 17.19 -30.11 -11.50
CA SER A 254 17.93 -28.93 -11.05
C SER A 254 19.17 -28.72 -11.93
N LEU A 255 19.34 -27.51 -12.45
CA LEU A 255 20.56 -27.08 -13.13
C LEU A 255 21.41 -26.27 -12.14
N VAL A 256 22.64 -26.70 -11.91
CA VAL A 256 23.54 -26.12 -10.91
C VAL A 256 24.79 -25.59 -11.58
N SER A 257 25.16 -24.34 -11.30
CA SER A 257 26.42 -23.72 -11.71
C SER A 257 27.34 -23.63 -10.50
N GLY A 258 28.40 -24.48 -10.47
CA GLY A 258 29.21 -24.63 -9.29
C GLY A 258 28.39 -25.14 -8.10
N MET A 259 28.21 -24.31 -7.07
CA MET A 259 27.37 -24.61 -5.91
C MET A 259 25.99 -23.91 -5.96
N THR A 260 25.75 -23.00 -6.92
CA THR A 260 24.55 -22.20 -7.00
C THR A 260 23.51 -22.85 -7.90
N LEU A 261 22.27 -22.91 -7.41
CA LEU A 261 21.13 -23.40 -8.16
C LEU A 261 20.75 -22.36 -9.25
N ALA A 262 21.04 -22.71 -10.52
CA ALA A 262 20.75 -21.85 -11.66
C ALA A 262 19.27 -21.93 -12.09
N TRP A 263 18.69 -23.13 -12.07
CA TRP A 263 17.28 -23.36 -12.41
C TRP A 263 16.79 -24.64 -11.76
N ASP A 264 15.52 -24.73 -11.41
CA ASP A 264 14.85 -25.98 -11.06
C ASP A 264 13.43 -26.02 -11.59
N GLU A 265 12.95 -27.22 -11.92
CA GLU A 265 11.63 -27.45 -12.48
C GLU A 265 11.14 -28.85 -12.09
N ASP A 266 9.84 -28.95 -11.80
CA ASP A 266 9.16 -30.20 -11.57
C ASP A 266 8.59 -30.76 -12.88
N LEU A 267 8.91 -32.00 -13.18
CA LEU A 267 8.39 -32.74 -14.32
C LEU A 267 7.64 -33.99 -13.84
N TRP A 268 6.79 -34.52 -14.69
CA TRP A 268 6.19 -35.84 -14.50
C TRP A 268 6.69 -36.79 -15.60
N ALA A 269 7.09 -37.97 -15.21
CA ALA A 269 7.50 -39.03 -16.11
C ALA A 269 6.52 -40.20 -16.05
N ASP A 270 6.09 -40.63 -17.23
CA ASP A 270 5.25 -41.81 -17.39
C ASP A 270 6.12 -43.07 -17.56
N ARG A 271 5.48 -44.24 -17.52
CA ARG A 271 6.14 -45.53 -17.70
C ARG A 271 6.90 -45.61 -19.02
N SER A 272 6.51 -44.86 -20.04
CA SER A 272 7.21 -44.83 -21.35
C SER A 272 8.62 -44.20 -21.28
N ALA A 273 8.89 -43.40 -20.24
CA ALA A 273 10.23 -42.83 -20.00
C ALA A 273 11.23 -43.84 -19.48
N LEU A 274 10.80 -45.06 -19.12
CA LEU A 274 11.62 -46.09 -18.57
C LEU A 274 11.98 -47.18 -19.59
N SER A 275 13.25 -47.55 -19.66
CA SER A 275 13.75 -48.70 -20.42
C SER A 275 14.58 -49.62 -19.53
N GLN A 276 14.32 -50.92 -19.64
CA GLN A 276 15.17 -51.95 -19.03
C GLN A 276 16.46 -52.11 -19.85
N ILE A 277 17.63 -52.06 -19.22
CA ILE A 277 18.90 -52.14 -19.90
C ILE A 277 19.70 -53.43 -19.57
N GLY A 278 19.22 -54.22 -18.61
CA GLY A 278 19.72 -55.52 -18.28
C GLY A 278 19.65 -55.85 -16.80
N GLY A 279 19.27 -57.09 -16.46
CA GLY A 279 19.12 -57.52 -15.05
C GLY A 279 18.19 -56.61 -14.26
N ASN A 280 18.67 -56.06 -13.11
CA ASN A 280 17.96 -55.08 -12.31
C ASN A 280 18.33 -53.62 -12.66
N LEU A 281 18.99 -53.40 -13.83
CA LEU A 281 19.34 -52.07 -14.34
C LEU A 281 18.24 -51.50 -15.23
N TRP A 282 17.85 -50.28 -14.98
CA TRP A 282 16.91 -49.56 -15.80
C TRP A 282 17.35 -48.08 -16.02
N ARG A 283 16.93 -47.53 -17.12
CA ARG A 283 17.20 -46.16 -17.53
C ARG A 283 15.95 -45.35 -17.55
N LEU A 284 15.98 -44.17 -16.91
CA LEU A 284 14.98 -43.12 -17.05
C LEU A 284 15.47 -42.14 -18.13
N SER A 285 14.66 -41.92 -19.18
CA SER A 285 14.96 -41.02 -20.28
C SER A 285 13.86 -39.96 -20.35
N VAL A 286 14.19 -38.70 -20.04
CA VAL A 286 13.22 -37.61 -19.95
C VAL A 286 13.59 -36.48 -20.91
N PRO A 287 12.70 -36.08 -21.83
CA PRO A 287 12.92 -34.88 -22.63
C PRO A 287 12.83 -33.62 -21.73
N TYR A 288 13.73 -32.68 -21.94
CA TYR A 288 13.83 -31.49 -21.14
C TYR A 288 14.18 -30.26 -22.00
N ASP A 289 13.39 -29.19 -21.88
CA ASP A 289 13.63 -27.93 -22.56
C ASP A 289 14.49 -27.02 -21.69
N LEU A 290 15.69 -26.72 -22.19
CA LEU A 290 16.65 -25.89 -21.45
C LEU A 290 16.12 -24.45 -21.25
N PRO A 291 16.39 -23.82 -20.11
CA PRO A 291 16.13 -22.41 -19.90
C PRO A 291 16.76 -21.52 -20.99
N ARG A 292 16.23 -20.31 -21.15
CA ARG A 292 16.70 -19.38 -22.20
C ARG A 292 17.50 -18.21 -21.66
N CYS A 293 17.31 -17.88 -20.38
CA CYS A 293 17.86 -16.67 -19.75
C CYS A 293 19.20 -16.88 -19.05
N LEU A 294 19.66 -18.13 -18.88
CA LEU A 294 20.90 -18.42 -18.14
C LEU A 294 22.14 -17.93 -18.92
N THR A 295 23.13 -17.43 -18.18
CA THR A 295 24.42 -16.96 -18.74
C THR A 295 25.59 -17.90 -18.40
N SER A 296 25.41 -18.83 -17.47
CA SER A 296 26.44 -19.81 -17.07
C SER A 296 26.64 -20.89 -18.13
N GLY A 297 27.88 -21.05 -18.64
CA GLY A 297 28.19 -22.02 -19.69
C GLY A 297 28.36 -23.47 -19.24
N ASN A 298 28.76 -23.70 -17.98
CA ASN A 298 28.98 -25.05 -17.43
C ASN A 298 27.96 -25.33 -16.33
N LEU A 299 27.07 -26.28 -16.57
CA LEU A 299 26.01 -26.66 -15.66
C LEU A 299 26.16 -28.16 -15.27
N THR A 300 25.73 -28.50 -14.10
CA THR A 300 25.46 -29.86 -13.66
C THR A 300 23.96 -30.06 -13.55
N VAL A 301 23.42 -31.00 -14.30
CA VAL A 301 22.03 -31.43 -14.18
C VAL A 301 21.91 -32.41 -13.03
N ARG A 302 21.02 -32.17 -12.08
CA ARG A 302 20.68 -33.06 -10.97
C ARG A 302 19.25 -33.52 -11.09
N LEU A 303 18.98 -34.77 -10.70
CA LEU A 303 17.64 -35.32 -10.70
C LEU A 303 17.28 -35.80 -9.29
N GLU A 304 16.15 -35.35 -8.80
CA GLU A 304 15.57 -35.81 -7.53
C GLU A 304 14.17 -36.32 -7.76
N SER A 305 13.75 -37.34 -7.01
CA SER A 305 12.37 -37.85 -7.05
C SER A 305 11.98 -38.36 -5.68
N PRO A 306 10.79 -38.01 -5.16
CA PRO A 306 10.25 -38.65 -3.97
C PRO A 306 9.99 -40.15 -4.15
N SER A 307 9.77 -40.59 -5.40
CA SER A 307 9.51 -42.01 -5.75
C SER A 307 10.76 -42.82 -6.00
N VAL A 308 11.95 -42.18 -6.12
CA VAL A 308 13.23 -42.85 -6.39
C VAL A 308 14.28 -42.34 -5.42
N ARG A 309 14.58 -43.13 -4.39
CA ARG A 309 15.52 -42.77 -3.35
C ARG A 309 16.87 -43.48 -3.61
N CYS A 310 17.92 -42.70 -3.86
CA CYS A 310 19.24 -43.28 -4.06
C CYS A 310 19.88 -43.69 -2.74
N ILE A 311 20.28 -44.96 -2.65
CA ILE A 311 21.07 -45.51 -1.55
C ILE A 311 22.53 -45.08 -1.73
N ALA A 312 23.23 -44.83 -0.62
CA ALA A 312 24.63 -44.44 -0.60
C ALA A 312 24.94 -42.98 -1.00
N GLY A 313 23.96 -42.07 -0.92
CA GLY A 313 24.22 -40.63 -0.90
C GLY A 313 24.70 -40.01 -2.22
N SER A 314 24.76 -40.76 -3.32
CA SER A 314 25.06 -40.18 -4.63
C SER A 314 23.77 -39.70 -5.34
N MET A 315 23.64 -38.38 -5.46
CA MET A 315 22.54 -37.78 -6.22
C MET A 315 22.79 -38.01 -7.72
N PRO A 316 21.76 -38.44 -8.50
CA PRO A 316 21.90 -38.58 -9.96
C PRO A 316 22.27 -37.23 -10.58
N SER A 317 23.42 -37.16 -11.23
CA SER A 317 23.93 -35.94 -11.84
C SER A 317 24.62 -36.20 -13.18
N ALA A 318 24.59 -35.19 -14.06
CA ALA A 318 25.24 -35.23 -15.37
C ALA A 318 25.77 -33.84 -15.74
N PRO A 319 26.95 -33.73 -16.37
CA PRO A 319 27.47 -32.47 -16.88
C PRO A 319 26.71 -32.02 -18.13
N LEU A 320 26.60 -30.70 -18.30
CA LEU A 320 26.03 -30.05 -19.49
C LEU A 320 26.86 -28.82 -19.83
N THR A 321 27.36 -28.75 -21.06
CA THR A 321 27.89 -27.50 -21.65
C THR A 321 26.74 -26.72 -22.23
N TYR A 322 26.28 -25.71 -21.48
CA TYR A 322 25.20 -24.84 -21.89
C TYR A 322 25.75 -23.69 -22.75
N LEU A 323 25.11 -23.42 -23.90
CA LEU A 323 25.46 -22.32 -24.78
C LEU A 323 24.43 -21.19 -24.62
N PRO A 324 24.77 -20.10 -23.91
CA PRO A 324 23.85 -18.98 -23.73
C PRO A 324 23.37 -18.39 -25.05
N ALA A 325 22.12 -17.93 -25.10
CA ALA A 325 21.59 -17.20 -26.22
C ALA A 325 22.24 -15.80 -26.31
N ARG A 326 22.25 -15.21 -27.51
CA ARG A 326 22.62 -13.78 -27.68
C ARG A 326 21.47 -12.86 -27.31
N SER A 327 20.25 -13.28 -27.66
CA SER A 327 19.00 -12.60 -27.38
C SER A 327 17.88 -13.61 -27.19
N LEU A 328 16.79 -13.21 -26.54
CA LEU A 328 15.57 -14.03 -26.49
C LEU A 328 14.83 -13.95 -27.85
N PRO A 329 14.15 -15.02 -28.26
CA PRO A 329 13.31 -15.01 -29.46
C PRO A 329 12.28 -13.87 -29.42
N GLY A 330 12.19 -13.09 -30.49
CA GLY A 330 11.30 -11.92 -30.55
C GLY A 330 11.86 -10.64 -29.92
N TRP A 331 13.02 -10.70 -29.25
CA TRP A 331 13.65 -9.57 -28.55
C TRP A 331 15.06 -9.28 -29.10
N ASP A 332 15.26 -9.41 -30.37
CA ASP A 332 16.58 -9.22 -31.02
C ASP A 332 17.02 -7.76 -31.09
N LYS A 333 16.07 -6.84 -30.98
CA LYS A 333 16.32 -5.40 -31.02
C LYS A 333 15.93 -4.74 -29.71
N PRO A 334 16.72 -3.77 -29.22
CA PRO A 334 16.36 -3.00 -28.06
C PRO A 334 15.10 -2.15 -28.32
N VAL A 335 14.27 -2.01 -27.31
CA VAL A 335 13.09 -1.13 -27.32
C VAL A 335 13.38 0.06 -26.43
N ARG A 336 13.25 1.27 -26.97
CA ARG A 336 13.46 2.50 -26.19
C ARG A 336 12.23 2.84 -25.35
N TRP A 337 12.47 3.01 -24.07
CA TRP A 337 11.50 3.52 -23.12
C TRP A 337 11.97 4.86 -22.55
N GLY A 338 11.02 5.72 -22.20
CA GLY A 338 11.25 7.02 -21.57
C GLY A 338 9.95 7.67 -21.16
N VAL A 339 10.00 8.97 -20.93
CA VAL A 339 8.83 9.79 -20.57
C VAL A 339 8.61 10.85 -21.65
N THR A 340 7.37 11.09 -22.02
CA THR A 340 6.93 12.19 -22.88
C THR A 340 5.75 12.92 -22.24
N ARG A 341 5.44 14.12 -22.73
CA ARG A 341 4.28 14.87 -22.23
C ARG A 341 3.11 14.81 -23.22
N VAL A 342 1.91 14.54 -22.70
CA VAL A 342 0.66 14.60 -23.45
C VAL A 342 -0.26 15.57 -22.69
N ALA A 343 -0.66 16.65 -23.33
CA ALA A 343 -1.46 17.72 -22.70
C ALA A 343 -0.91 18.18 -21.35
N GLY A 344 0.42 18.31 -21.25
CA GLY A 344 1.12 18.76 -20.05
C GLY A 344 1.41 17.67 -19.01
N LEU A 345 0.80 16.48 -19.10
CA LEU A 345 1.03 15.38 -18.17
C LEU A 345 2.17 14.47 -18.65
N PRO A 346 3.10 14.06 -17.77
CA PRO A 346 4.12 13.07 -18.09
C PRO A 346 3.47 11.68 -18.29
N ARG A 347 3.90 10.99 -19.34
CA ARG A 347 3.43 9.66 -19.69
C ARG A 347 4.60 8.78 -20.09
N PHE A 348 4.52 7.50 -19.80
CA PHE A 348 5.48 6.57 -20.38
C PHE A 348 5.43 6.60 -21.89
N ALA A 349 6.58 6.48 -22.52
CA ALA A 349 6.72 6.44 -23.95
C ALA A 349 7.53 5.23 -24.41
N ARG A 350 7.00 4.52 -25.42
CA ARG A 350 7.67 3.47 -26.15
C ARG A 350 8.03 4.01 -27.54
N GLU A 351 9.29 3.98 -27.90
CA GLU A 351 9.79 4.56 -29.17
C GLU A 351 9.29 6.02 -29.39
N GLY A 352 9.28 6.82 -28.34
CA GLY A 352 8.84 8.21 -28.34
C GLY A 352 7.31 8.43 -28.38
N ARG A 353 6.51 7.38 -28.47
CA ARG A 353 5.04 7.48 -28.46
C ARG A 353 4.51 7.17 -27.06
N ALA A 354 3.63 8.04 -26.56
CA ALA A 354 2.97 7.83 -25.28
C ALA A 354 2.17 6.52 -25.28
N VAL A 355 2.29 5.78 -24.19
CA VAL A 355 1.59 4.51 -23.97
C VAL A 355 1.09 4.42 -22.54
N TYR A 356 0.03 3.66 -22.33
CA TYR A 356 -0.40 3.24 -21.01
C TYR A 356 0.09 1.81 -20.74
N PRO A 357 1.04 1.62 -19.83
CA PRO A 357 1.47 0.29 -19.49
C PRO A 357 0.49 -0.34 -18.49
N LEU A 358 0.00 -1.53 -18.78
CA LEU A 358 -0.49 -2.43 -17.77
C LEU A 358 0.70 -3.08 -17.10
N TRP A 359 0.82 -2.91 -15.79
CA TRP A 359 1.95 -3.41 -15.03
C TRP A 359 1.46 -4.32 -13.90
N GLY A 360 2.12 -5.46 -13.72
CA GLY A 360 1.76 -6.40 -12.69
C GLY A 360 2.95 -7.08 -12.01
N PHE A 361 2.73 -7.47 -10.75
CA PHE A 361 3.62 -8.31 -9.98
C PHE A 361 2.83 -9.39 -9.25
N VAL A 362 3.20 -10.65 -9.47
CA VAL A 362 2.62 -11.79 -8.80
C VAL A 362 3.73 -12.68 -8.28
N ARG A 363 3.66 -13.04 -7.00
CA ARG A 363 4.59 -13.99 -6.36
C ARG A 363 4.20 -15.45 -6.61
N SER A 364 3.69 -15.79 -7.79
CA SER A 364 3.28 -17.15 -8.09
C SER A 364 4.38 -17.89 -8.85
N ASP A 365 4.61 -19.13 -8.50
CA ASP A 365 5.42 -20.08 -9.26
C ASP A 365 4.63 -20.76 -10.39
N ARG A 366 3.36 -20.40 -10.55
CA ARG A 366 2.41 -21.01 -11.48
C ARG A 366 1.74 -19.95 -12.34
N LYS A 367 1.38 -20.37 -13.56
CA LYS A 367 0.48 -19.61 -14.41
C LYS A 367 -0.88 -19.45 -13.73
N ASN A 368 -1.38 -18.24 -13.63
CA ASN A 368 -2.71 -17.91 -13.10
C ASN A 368 -3.39 -16.90 -14.03
N ARG A 369 -4.62 -16.48 -13.73
CA ARG A 369 -5.38 -15.55 -14.59
C ARG A 369 -4.77 -14.16 -14.71
N HIS A 370 -3.92 -13.76 -13.78
CA HIS A 370 -3.12 -12.55 -13.91
C HIS A 370 -2.16 -12.64 -15.09
N SER A 371 -1.61 -13.84 -15.39
CA SER A 371 -0.73 -14.05 -16.54
C SER A 371 -1.45 -14.00 -17.89
N ASP A 372 -2.78 -14.05 -17.91
CA ASP A 372 -3.60 -13.90 -19.12
C ASP A 372 -3.95 -12.44 -19.42
N ALA A 373 -3.71 -11.52 -18.46
CA ALA A 373 -3.85 -10.10 -18.69
C ALA A 373 -2.81 -9.62 -19.72
N PRO A 374 -3.17 -8.68 -20.61
CA PRO A 374 -2.25 -8.17 -21.64
C PRO A 374 -1.24 -7.19 -21.02
N LEU A 375 -0.39 -7.68 -20.13
CA LEU A 375 0.59 -6.90 -19.40
C LEU A 375 1.64 -6.32 -20.36
N THR A 376 1.92 -5.05 -20.21
CA THR A 376 3.06 -4.38 -20.85
C THR A 376 4.34 -4.67 -20.06
N PHE A 377 4.25 -4.57 -18.72
CA PHE A 377 5.36 -4.83 -17.84
C PHE A 377 5.01 -5.91 -16.81
N VAL A 378 5.99 -6.77 -16.55
CA VAL A 378 6.00 -7.65 -15.40
C VAL A 378 7.18 -7.29 -14.51
N THR A 379 6.95 -7.23 -13.19
CA THR A 379 8.03 -7.00 -12.23
C THR A 379 8.86 -8.27 -12.05
N VAL A 380 10.16 -8.14 -12.25
CA VAL A 380 11.15 -9.19 -11.95
C VAL A 380 11.85 -8.82 -10.65
N GLY A 381 11.40 -9.37 -9.53
CA GLY A 381 11.96 -9.09 -8.21
C GLY A 381 13.33 -9.75 -8.00
N ALA A 382 14.31 -8.95 -7.59
CA ALA A 382 15.68 -9.40 -7.37
C ALA A 382 16.33 -8.73 -6.15
N SER A 383 16.18 -9.36 -4.97
CA SER A 383 16.85 -8.91 -3.75
C SER A 383 18.35 -9.15 -3.84
N SER A 384 19.15 -8.14 -3.43
CA SER A 384 20.63 -8.24 -3.40
C SER A 384 21.13 -9.38 -2.52
N LEU A 385 20.41 -9.78 -1.49
CA LEU A 385 20.80 -10.91 -0.64
C LEU A 385 20.96 -12.23 -1.40
N LYS A 386 20.48 -12.31 -2.66
CA LYS A 386 20.64 -13.47 -3.54
C LYS A 386 21.78 -13.32 -4.53
N TRP A 387 22.04 -12.09 -5.04
CA TRP A 387 23.09 -11.82 -6.03
C TRP A 387 24.31 -11.09 -5.45
N TRP A 388 24.22 -10.67 -4.19
CA TRP A 388 25.32 -10.20 -3.35
C TRP A 388 25.34 -11.06 -2.07
N PRO A 389 25.79 -12.33 -2.13
CA PRO A 389 25.62 -13.28 -1.03
C PRO A 389 26.54 -13.02 0.15
N ARG A 390 27.73 -12.45 -0.09
CA ARG A 390 28.73 -12.14 0.96
C ARG A 390 29.83 -11.22 0.43
N GLY A 391 30.50 -10.51 1.35
CA GLY A 391 31.63 -9.61 1.06
C GLY A 391 31.38 -8.72 -0.15
N LYS A 392 32.21 -8.87 -1.18
CA LYS A 392 32.03 -8.23 -2.51
C LYS A 392 31.80 -9.27 -3.63
N GLU A 393 31.38 -10.45 -3.28
CA GLU A 393 31.03 -11.52 -4.23
C GLU A 393 29.74 -11.15 -4.97
N PHE A 394 29.76 -11.31 -6.29
CA PHE A 394 28.60 -11.09 -7.15
C PHE A 394 28.21 -12.40 -7.81
N ASP A 395 26.97 -12.83 -7.62
CA ASP A 395 26.38 -14.02 -8.22
C ASP A 395 25.21 -13.64 -9.15
N PRO A 396 25.43 -13.65 -10.49
CA PRO A 396 24.39 -13.29 -11.45
C PRO A 396 23.27 -14.33 -11.60
N VAL A 397 23.48 -15.55 -11.11
CA VAL A 397 22.59 -16.69 -11.33
C VAL A 397 21.17 -16.39 -10.79
N ALA A 398 21.09 -15.69 -9.67
CA ALA A 398 19.79 -15.31 -9.10
C ALA A 398 18.99 -14.34 -10.00
N LEU A 399 19.69 -13.45 -10.72
CA LEU A 399 19.06 -12.51 -11.68
C LEU A 399 18.57 -13.27 -12.93
N ASP A 400 19.39 -14.17 -13.45
CA ASP A 400 19.06 -14.99 -14.62
C ASP A 400 17.85 -15.91 -14.33
N ARG A 401 17.84 -16.52 -13.13
CA ARG A 401 16.74 -17.36 -12.68
C ARG A 401 15.42 -16.59 -12.55
N ALA A 402 15.46 -15.39 -12.00
CA ALA A 402 14.28 -14.52 -11.91
C ALA A 402 13.77 -14.13 -13.32
N ALA A 403 14.67 -13.83 -14.25
CA ALA A 403 14.32 -13.53 -15.63
C ALA A 403 13.68 -14.74 -16.34
N GLU A 404 14.26 -15.95 -16.20
CA GLU A 404 13.72 -17.18 -16.80
C GLU A 404 12.31 -17.49 -16.30
N HIS A 405 12.11 -17.38 -14.98
CA HIS A 405 10.80 -17.61 -14.36
C HIS A 405 9.74 -16.68 -14.99
N ASN A 406 10.01 -15.39 -15.05
CA ASN A 406 9.08 -14.42 -15.61
C ASN A 406 8.96 -14.55 -17.15
N ALA A 407 10.00 -14.97 -17.84
CA ALA A 407 9.93 -15.24 -19.29
C ALA A 407 8.94 -16.36 -19.63
N ARG A 408 8.87 -17.38 -18.79
CA ARG A 408 7.95 -18.51 -18.99
C ARG A 408 6.51 -18.16 -18.63
N LEU A 409 6.31 -17.38 -17.55
CA LEU A 409 4.96 -16.99 -17.11
C LEU A 409 4.33 -15.93 -18.01
N TYR A 410 5.14 -14.98 -18.50
CA TYR A 410 4.68 -13.80 -19.22
C TYR A 410 5.46 -13.63 -20.54
N PRO A 411 5.26 -14.49 -21.56
CA PRO A 411 6.12 -14.54 -22.76
C PRO A 411 6.19 -13.21 -23.52
N ASP A 412 5.12 -12.41 -23.51
CA ASP A 412 4.98 -11.18 -24.29
C ASP A 412 5.25 -9.89 -23.50
N ALA A 413 5.31 -9.95 -22.15
CA ALA A 413 5.53 -8.78 -21.32
C ALA A 413 7.02 -8.39 -21.28
N MET A 414 7.31 -7.09 -21.19
CA MET A 414 8.65 -6.59 -20.91
C MET A 414 8.97 -6.66 -19.42
N PHE A 415 10.24 -6.73 -19.07
CA PHE A 415 10.71 -6.83 -17.71
C PHE A 415 10.91 -5.43 -17.11
N MET A 416 10.38 -5.23 -15.93
CA MET A 416 10.73 -4.17 -15.01
C MET A 416 11.47 -4.80 -13.84
N PHE A 417 12.80 -4.68 -13.80
CA PHE A 417 13.59 -5.25 -12.72
C PHE A 417 13.43 -4.43 -11.45
N ASP A 418 13.05 -5.09 -10.36
CA ASP A 418 13.00 -4.54 -9.01
C ASP A 418 14.25 -4.94 -8.25
N LEU A 419 15.22 -4.04 -8.19
CA LEU A 419 16.51 -4.25 -7.55
C LEU A 419 16.46 -3.70 -6.12
N SER A 420 16.18 -4.57 -5.16
CA SER A 420 16.24 -4.21 -3.74
C SER A 420 17.68 -4.41 -3.25
N VAL A 421 18.37 -3.32 -2.92
CA VAL A 421 19.80 -3.34 -2.61
C VAL A 421 20.03 -3.24 -1.11
N TYR A 422 20.62 -4.27 -0.54
CA TYR A 422 20.96 -4.37 0.91
C TYR A 422 22.34 -4.98 1.09
N PRO A 423 23.13 -4.52 2.05
CA PRO A 423 24.36 -5.19 2.42
C PRO A 423 24.11 -6.61 2.98
N PRO A 424 24.90 -7.62 2.64
CA PRO A 424 24.72 -9.00 3.13
C PRO A 424 25.06 -9.15 4.62
N PRO A 425 24.65 -10.25 5.27
CA PRO A 425 24.82 -10.45 6.71
C PRO A 425 26.27 -10.34 7.21
N ASP A 426 27.24 -10.91 6.50
CA ASP A 426 28.65 -10.82 6.84
C ASP A 426 29.21 -9.38 6.75
N TRP A 427 28.77 -8.60 5.75
CA TRP A 427 29.10 -7.20 5.63
C TRP A 427 28.58 -6.42 6.85
N ARG A 428 27.34 -6.66 7.24
CA ARG A 428 26.70 -6.02 8.41
C ARG A 428 27.45 -6.35 9.71
N THR A 429 27.87 -7.60 9.87
CA THR A 429 28.67 -8.04 11.00
C THR A 429 30.05 -7.37 11.02
N ALA A 430 30.68 -7.18 9.86
CA ALA A 430 31.96 -6.51 9.73
C ALA A 430 31.90 -4.98 9.87
N ASN A 431 30.71 -4.39 9.69
CA ASN A 431 30.51 -2.95 9.71
C ASN A 431 29.37 -2.53 10.67
N PRO A 432 29.47 -2.85 11.96
CA PRO A 432 28.38 -2.64 12.91
C PRO A 432 28.05 -1.14 13.13
N ASP A 433 29.00 -0.24 12.91
CA ASP A 433 28.81 1.21 13.07
C ASP A 433 28.02 1.86 11.92
N GLU A 434 27.91 1.16 10.81
CA GLU A 434 27.14 1.59 9.63
C GLU A 434 25.66 1.14 9.69
N MET A 435 25.30 0.37 10.72
CA MET A 435 23.94 -0.11 10.92
C MET A 435 23.11 0.90 11.69
N SER A 436 21.86 1.12 11.27
CA SER A 436 20.91 1.97 11.97
C SER A 436 20.64 1.46 13.39
N ARG A 437 20.61 2.36 14.37
CA ARG A 437 20.49 2.02 15.79
C ARG A 437 19.45 2.87 16.50
N ASP A 438 18.82 2.26 17.53
CA ASP A 438 18.03 3.00 18.50
C ASP A 438 18.91 3.79 19.50
N GLU A 439 18.27 4.55 20.40
CA GLU A 439 18.96 5.35 21.42
C GLU A 439 19.81 4.50 22.37
N GLN A 440 19.41 3.24 22.65
CA GLN A 440 20.14 2.30 23.49
C GLN A 440 21.28 1.59 22.76
N GLY A 441 21.46 1.84 21.47
CA GLY A 441 22.51 1.27 20.64
C GLY A 441 22.18 -0.09 20.02
N HIS A 442 20.95 -0.58 20.15
CA HIS A 442 20.55 -1.81 19.48
C HIS A 442 20.37 -1.59 17.99
N VAL A 443 20.87 -2.53 17.20
CA VAL A 443 20.70 -2.51 15.75
C VAL A 443 19.22 -2.66 15.39
N ASN A 444 18.76 -1.83 14.47
CA ASN A 444 17.40 -1.87 13.97
C ASN A 444 17.18 -3.11 13.11
N ARG A 445 16.09 -3.84 13.35
CA ARG A 445 15.74 -5.09 12.66
C ARG A 445 14.45 -4.93 11.88
N ASP A 446 14.38 -5.56 10.73
CA ASP A 446 13.18 -5.66 9.91
C ASP A 446 12.25 -6.79 10.36
N VAL A 447 11.10 -6.92 9.69
CA VAL A 447 10.15 -8.03 9.89
C VAL A 447 10.87 -9.39 9.77
N GLY A 448 10.67 -10.24 10.77
CA GLY A 448 11.32 -11.57 10.80
C GLY A 448 12.75 -11.58 11.33
N ASP A 449 13.12 -10.56 12.11
CA ASP A 449 14.45 -10.42 12.75
C ASP A 449 15.64 -10.33 11.80
N SER A 450 15.41 -10.04 10.53
CA SER A 450 16.48 -9.74 9.59
C SER A 450 17.06 -8.34 9.86
N GLU A 451 18.37 -8.29 10.11
CA GLU A 451 19.10 -7.04 10.35
C GLU A 451 19.48 -6.40 9.00
N ILE A 452 18.51 -5.89 8.27
CA ILE A 452 18.76 -5.31 6.93
C ILE A 452 18.83 -3.78 6.92
N ASN A 453 18.57 -3.15 8.05
CA ASN A 453 18.52 -1.70 8.14
C ASN A 453 19.91 -1.10 8.43
N PHE A 454 20.59 -0.67 7.38
CA PHE A 454 21.77 0.21 7.48
C PHE A 454 21.33 1.65 7.76
N SER A 455 22.27 2.49 8.21
CA SER A 455 22.01 3.92 8.33
C SER A 455 22.00 4.58 6.96
N PHE A 456 20.94 5.29 6.61
CA PHE A 456 20.88 6.03 5.35
C PHE A 456 21.94 7.15 5.25
N ALA A 457 22.53 7.54 6.37
CA ALA A 457 23.68 8.46 6.42
C ALA A 457 25.04 7.77 6.29
N SER A 458 25.08 6.45 6.08
CA SER A 458 26.32 5.70 5.93
C SER A 458 26.92 5.83 4.53
N GLU A 459 27.96 6.64 4.39
CA GLU A 459 28.71 6.76 3.14
C GLU A 459 29.30 5.43 2.68
N LYS A 460 29.77 4.61 3.64
CA LYS A 460 30.36 3.29 3.34
C LYS A 460 29.32 2.34 2.79
N ALA A 461 28.15 2.24 3.44
CA ALA A 461 27.07 1.37 2.98
C ALA A 461 26.62 1.76 1.57
N LEU A 462 26.39 3.05 1.33
CA LEU A 462 25.98 3.56 0.03
C LEU A 462 27.02 3.29 -1.05
N ALA A 463 28.32 3.50 -0.76
CA ALA A 463 29.41 3.24 -1.74
C ALA A 463 29.51 1.75 -2.10
N ASP A 464 29.42 0.85 -1.11
CA ASP A 464 29.47 -0.60 -1.36
C ASP A 464 28.21 -1.07 -2.11
N MET A 465 27.03 -0.49 -1.81
CA MET A 465 25.78 -0.74 -2.54
C MET A 465 25.86 -0.26 -3.99
N GLU A 466 26.43 0.90 -4.26
CA GLU A 466 26.69 1.41 -5.62
C GLU A 466 27.60 0.47 -6.41
N GLU A 467 28.68 -0.03 -5.80
CA GLU A 467 29.58 -1.00 -6.45
C GLU A 467 28.83 -2.25 -6.87
N MET A 468 28.04 -2.81 -5.96
CA MET A 468 27.32 -4.05 -6.22
C MET A 468 26.14 -3.86 -7.18
N LEU A 469 25.41 -2.75 -7.08
CA LEU A 469 24.38 -2.38 -8.04
C LEU A 469 24.98 -2.22 -9.45
N THR A 470 26.18 -1.64 -9.56
CA THR A 470 26.92 -1.52 -10.82
C THR A 470 27.18 -2.88 -11.46
N LYS A 471 27.63 -3.87 -10.66
CA LYS A 471 27.87 -5.24 -11.15
C LYS A 471 26.56 -5.88 -11.66
N ALA A 472 25.46 -5.72 -10.88
CA ALA A 472 24.17 -6.25 -11.28
C ALA A 472 23.65 -5.62 -12.59
N LEU A 473 23.67 -4.29 -12.70
CA LEU A 473 23.20 -3.59 -13.90
C LEU A 473 24.03 -3.92 -15.13
N ARG A 474 25.37 -3.97 -15.01
CA ARG A 474 26.23 -4.36 -16.13
C ARG A 474 26.00 -5.80 -16.60
N HIS A 475 25.66 -6.70 -15.70
CA HIS A 475 25.25 -8.06 -16.06
C HIS A 475 23.92 -8.03 -16.82
N LEU A 476 22.88 -7.38 -16.25
CA LEU A 476 21.54 -7.29 -16.84
C LEU A 476 21.55 -6.65 -18.24
N GLU A 477 22.37 -5.63 -18.46
CA GLU A 477 22.52 -4.94 -19.76
C GLU A 477 23.25 -5.79 -20.84
N ARG A 478 23.89 -6.91 -20.43
CA ARG A 478 24.60 -7.84 -21.33
C ARG A 478 23.92 -9.20 -21.46
N ALA A 479 22.95 -9.47 -20.62
CA ALA A 479 22.26 -10.76 -20.55
C ALA A 479 21.41 -11.01 -21.83
N PRO A 480 21.09 -12.27 -22.17
CA PRO A 480 20.25 -12.59 -23.34
C PRO A 480 18.90 -11.90 -23.35
N TYR A 481 18.41 -11.49 -22.20
CA TYR A 481 17.13 -10.81 -22.01
C TYR A 481 17.24 -9.27 -21.88
N ALA A 482 18.42 -8.70 -22.11
CA ALA A 482 18.68 -7.26 -21.97
C ALA A 482 17.71 -6.39 -22.81
N ASN A 483 17.42 -6.78 -24.05
CA ASN A 483 16.49 -6.07 -24.93
C ASN A 483 15.02 -6.14 -24.47
N ARG A 484 14.71 -7.07 -23.58
CA ARG A 484 13.37 -7.22 -22.99
C ARG A 484 13.19 -6.40 -21.70
N ILE A 485 14.26 -5.79 -21.20
CA ILE A 485 14.19 -4.94 -20.01
C ILE A 485 13.70 -3.54 -20.41
N ALA A 486 12.54 -3.13 -19.90
CA ALA A 486 11.99 -1.79 -20.08
C ALA A 486 12.62 -0.77 -19.12
N GLY A 487 12.99 -1.22 -17.92
CA GLY A 487 13.57 -0.35 -16.92
C GLY A 487 13.88 -1.05 -15.60
N TYR A 488 14.27 -0.23 -14.63
CA TYR A 488 14.71 -0.64 -13.31
C TYR A 488 14.02 0.16 -12.22
N ARG A 489 13.60 -0.51 -11.18
CA ARG A 489 13.17 0.08 -9.93
C ARG A 489 14.25 -0.20 -8.89
N VAL A 490 14.91 0.84 -8.38
CA VAL A 490 16.04 0.73 -7.44
C VAL A 490 15.55 1.10 -6.06
N ASN A 491 15.57 0.15 -5.16
CA ASN A 491 14.92 0.26 -3.86
C ASN A 491 15.83 -0.19 -2.72
N SER A 492 15.50 0.24 -1.50
CA SER A 492 16.11 -0.23 -0.26
C SER A 492 15.21 0.11 0.94
N GLY A 493 15.71 -0.12 2.15
CA GLY A 493 14.97 0.17 3.38
C GLY A 493 13.87 -0.86 3.68
N HIS A 494 13.13 -0.62 4.76
CA HIS A 494 12.03 -1.48 5.16
C HIS A 494 10.98 -1.56 4.05
N THR A 495 10.43 -2.74 3.80
CA THR A 495 9.46 -3.04 2.71
C THR A 495 9.90 -2.59 1.32
N ILE A 496 11.21 -2.34 1.11
CA ILE A 496 11.79 -1.79 -0.13
C ILE A 496 11.37 -0.33 -0.46
N GLU A 497 10.84 0.38 0.53
CA GLU A 497 10.19 1.68 0.34
C GLU A 497 10.97 2.84 0.97
N TRP A 498 12.27 2.69 1.19
CA TRP A 498 13.15 3.69 1.81
C TRP A 498 12.68 4.14 3.20
N LEU A 499 12.08 3.22 3.94
CA LEU A 499 11.64 3.43 5.31
C LEU A 499 12.64 2.83 6.30
N GLY A 500 12.86 3.49 7.43
CA GLY A 500 13.71 3.03 8.51
C GLY A 500 12.92 2.44 9.68
N TRP A 501 11.86 1.72 9.42
CA TRP A 501 10.97 1.19 10.44
C TRP A 501 11.50 -0.08 11.07
N SER A 502 11.25 -0.25 12.40
CA SER A 502 11.49 -1.50 13.13
C SER A 502 10.21 -1.98 13.80
N PRO A 503 9.51 -2.98 13.24
CA PRO A 503 8.28 -3.49 13.83
C PRO A 503 8.49 -4.26 15.12
N SER A 504 9.71 -4.71 15.41
CA SER A 504 10.04 -5.46 16.62
C SER A 504 10.16 -4.58 17.88
N ARG A 505 10.29 -3.26 17.72
CA ARG A 505 10.47 -2.30 18.81
C ARG A 505 9.53 -1.13 18.67
N LYS A 506 8.53 -1.12 19.52
CA LYS A 506 7.35 -0.23 19.44
C LYS A 506 7.63 1.23 19.72
N ASP A 507 8.75 1.54 20.41
CA ASP A 507 9.04 2.85 21.00
C ASP A 507 10.40 3.41 20.57
N THR A 508 10.91 2.95 19.40
CA THR A 508 12.23 3.35 18.95
C THR A 508 12.18 4.46 17.91
N ALA A 509 12.77 5.56 18.21
CA ALA A 509 13.16 6.57 17.23
C ALA A 509 14.52 6.21 16.63
N LEU A 510 14.70 6.40 15.35
CA LEU A 510 15.93 6.21 14.61
C LEU A 510 16.50 7.59 14.19
N ASP A 511 17.70 7.76 13.83
CA ASP A 511 18.85 6.84 13.85
C ASP A 511 19.90 7.40 14.81
N PHE A 512 20.42 6.57 15.70
CA PHE A 512 21.47 6.96 16.67
C PHE A 512 22.82 6.32 16.35
N SER A 513 22.99 5.78 15.14
CA SER A 513 24.26 5.19 14.69
C SER A 513 25.40 6.23 14.65
N PRO A 514 26.65 5.78 14.71
CA PRO A 514 27.79 6.67 14.49
C PRO A 514 27.71 7.42 13.16
N ALA A 515 27.26 6.77 12.08
CA ALA A 515 27.08 7.39 10.78
C ALA A 515 26.04 8.53 10.83
N ALA A 516 24.87 8.28 11.44
CA ALA A 516 23.82 9.29 11.59
C ALA A 516 24.26 10.46 12.48
N LYS A 517 24.96 10.20 13.59
CA LYS A 517 25.52 11.25 14.47
C LYS A 517 26.48 12.17 13.71
N LYS A 518 27.39 11.59 12.92
CA LYS A 518 28.33 12.35 12.09
C LYS A 518 27.61 13.14 11.01
N GLY A 519 26.68 12.53 10.30
CA GLY A 519 25.91 13.16 9.23
C GLY A 519 25.06 14.31 9.75
N PHE A 520 24.34 14.10 10.85
CA PHE A 520 23.53 15.14 11.46
C PHE A 520 24.35 16.34 11.91
N ALA A 521 25.49 16.10 12.58
CA ALA A 521 26.34 17.19 13.02
C ALA A 521 26.87 18.03 11.85
N ALA A 522 27.17 17.42 10.69
CA ALA A 522 27.56 18.14 9.48
C ALA A 522 26.39 18.94 8.90
N PHE A 523 25.25 18.29 8.68
CA PHE A 523 24.03 18.91 8.16
C PHE A 523 23.57 20.10 9.03
N ALA A 524 23.53 19.91 10.34
CA ALA A 524 23.04 20.94 11.25
C ALA A 524 23.96 22.17 11.31
N ARG A 525 25.30 22.01 11.18
CA ARG A 525 26.21 23.15 11.07
C ARG A 525 25.99 23.95 9.79
N GLU A 526 25.60 23.31 8.72
CA GLU A 526 25.35 23.95 7.42
C GLU A 526 24.01 24.67 7.38
N TYR A 527 22.92 23.99 7.79
CA TYR A 527 21.56 24.48 7.61
C TYR A 527 20.94 25.13 8.85
N TYR A 528 21.50 24.89 10.02
CA TYR A 528 21.05 25.38 11.33
C TYR A 528 22.22 25.92 12.18
N PRO A 529 23.01 26.83 11.63
CA PRO A 529 24.28 27.31 12.29
C PRO A 529 24.05 28.03 13.61
N GLU A 530 22.82 28.51 13.88
CA GLU A 530 22.43 29.14 15.14
C GLU A 530 22.24 28.15 16.30
N MET A 531 22.25 26.85 16.07
CA MET A 531 22.15 25.86 17.14
C MET A 531 23.44 25.80 17.96
N ALA A 532 23.27 25.66 19.28
CA ALA A 532 24.39 25.48 20.20
C ALA A 532 24.87 24.03 20.33
N ASP A 533 23.97 23.05 20.06
CA ASP A 533 24.23 21.62 20.19
C ASP A 533 23.86 20.90 18.89
N PHE A 534 24.84 20.20 18.32
CA PHE A 534 24.72 19.42 17.09
C PHE A 534 24.64 17.89 17.34
N SER A 535 24.36 17.48 18.56
CA SER A 535 24.12 16.07 18.88
C SER A 535 22.71 15.62 18.45
N VAL A 536 22.56 14.32 18.11
CA VAL A 536 21.25 13.75 17.79
C VAL A 536 20.31 13.86 19.00
N PRO A 537 19.09 14.43 18.82
CA PRO A 537 18.16 14.62 19.94
C PRO A 537 17.70 13.29 20.47
N THR A 538 17.54 13.19 21.79
CA THR A 538 17.04 12.01 22.50
C THR A 538 15.60 11.70 22.12
N LEU A 539 15.14 10.48 22.37
CA LEU A 539 13.74 10.09 22.20
C LEU A 539 12.81 11.00 23.04
N ALA A 540 13.24 11.34 24.27
CA ALA A 540 12.47 12.23 25.13
C ALA A 540 12.27 13.63 24.51
N GLU A 541 13.27 14.18 23.86
CA GLU A 541 13.17 15.47 23.15
C GLU A 541 12.28 15.39 21.90
N ARG A 542 12.35 14.28 21.15
CA ARG A 542 11.53 14.09 19.96
C ARG A 542 10.04 13.88 20.27
N THR A 543 9.73 13.40 21.46
CA THR A 543 8.36 13.15 21.92
C THR A 543 7.85 14.21 22.90
N ALA A 544 8.65 15.23 23.21
CA ALA A 544 8.26 16.30 24.10
C ALA A 544 7.06 17.07 23.56
N ILE A 545 6.08 17.33 24.41
CA ILE A 545 4.90 18.13 24.12
C ILE A 545 4.91 19.31 25.09
N ASP A 546 4.87 20.54 24.56
CA ASP A 546 4.87 21.76 25.39
C ASP A 546 3.63 21.91 26.27
N ALA A 547 2.51 21.41 25.78
CA ALA A 547 1.24 21.32 26.51
C ALA A 547 0.37 20.21 25.92
N PRO A 548 -0.59 19.62 26.68
CA PRO A 548 -1.44 18.53 26.21
C PRO A 548 -2.23 18.80 24.91
N TRP A 549 -2.42 20.07 24.58
CA TRP A 549 -3.12 20.54 23.37
C TRP A 549 -2.16 21.09 22.28
N SER A 550 -0.84 21.07 22.54
CA SER A 550 0.13 21.58 21.58
C SER A 550 0.34 20.59 20.44
N ALA A 551 -0.21 20.89 19.26
CA ALA A 551 -0.06 20.08 18.07
C ALA A 551 1.23 20.38 17.29
N VAL A 552 1.90 21.47 17.58
CA VAL A 552 3.14 21.94 16.90
C VAL A 552 4.12 22.47 17.91
N TRP A 553 5.39 22.32 17.61
CA TRP A 553 6.47 22.87 18.41
C TRP A 553 6.69 24.38 18.20
N ASP A 554 7.21 25.03 19.21
CA ASP A 554 7.87 26.32 19.09
C ASP A 554 9.30 26.09 18.61
N LEU A 555 9.62 26.51 17.37
CA LEU A 555 10.86 26.11 16.70
C LEU A 555 12.13 26.55 17.43
N PRO A 556 12.25 27.78 18.00
CA PRO A 556 13.44 28.17 18.76
C PRO A 556 13.77 27.19 19.90
N ARG A 557 12.74 26.66 20.54
CA ARG A 557 12.87 25.71 21.67
C ARG A 557 13.17 24.29 21.22
N HIS A 558 12.63 23.86 20.09
CA HIS A 558 12.74 22.49 19.56
C HIS A 558 13.56 22.38 18.28
N MET A 559 14.37 23.40 17.98
CA MET A 559 15.10 23.52 16.72
C MET A 559 15.96 22.29 16.42
N ARG A 560 16.64 21.74 17.44
CA ARG A 560 17.50 20.54 17.26
C ARG A 560 16.69 19.33 16.78
N THR A 561 15.50 19.13 17.31
CA THR A 561 14.62 18.02 16.89
C THR A 561 14.09 18.23 15.46
N VAL A 562 13.69 19.45 15.14
CA VAL A 562 13.23 19.79 13.78
C VAL A 562 14.36 19.65 12.78
N ALA A 563 15.55 20.14 13.10
CA ALA A 563 16.76 19.99 12.29
C ALA A 563 17.12 18.51 12.07
N TYR A 564 16.88 17.66 13.08
CA TYR A 564 17.11 16.23 12.96
C TYR A 564 16.09 15.56 12.04
N HIS A 565 14.82 15.92 12.11
CA HIS A 565 13.79 15.41 11.19
C HIS A 565 14.09 15.82 9.74
N ASP A 566 14.59 17.05 9.57
CA ASP A 566 15.01 17.55 8.27
C ASP A 566 16.20 16.77 7.74
N PHE A 567 17.25 16.62 8.54
CA PHE A 567 18.41 15.80 8.20
C PHE A 567 18.03 14.37 7.80
N TYR A 568 17.22 13.69 8.61
CA TYR A 568 16.88 12.29 8.37
C TYR A 568 16.13 12.12 7.05
N SER A 569 15.17 13.00 6.76
CA SER A 569 14.43 12.99 5.50
C SER A 569 15.35 13.24 4.30
N HIS A 570 16.31 14.19 4.42
CA HIS A 570 17.30 14.46 3.38
C HIS A 570 18.25 13.27 3.17
N ALA A 571 18.75 12.65 4.25
CA ALA A 571 19.62 11.49 4.15
C ALA A 571 18.97 10.32 3.39
N VAL A 572 17.70 10.09 3.61
CA VAL A 572 16.94 9.06 2.88
C VAL A 572 16.75 9.46 1.41
N ALA A 573 16.37 10.70 1.15
CA ALA A 573 16.19 11.23 -0.21
C ALA A 573 17.50 11.13 -1.02
N ASP A 574 18.61 11.55 -0.42
CA ASP A 574 19.92 11.53 -1.06
C ASP A 574 20.43 10.10 -1.29
N ALA A 575 20.16 9.15 -0.38
CA ALA A 575 20.48 7.75 -0.56
C ALA A 575 19.74 7.15 -1.76
N ALA A 576 18.45 7.43 -1.88
CA ALA A 576 17.63 6.96 -3.00
C ALA A 576 18.08 7.59 -4.33
N LEU A 577 18.28 8.90 -4.35
CA LEU A 577 18.78 9.65 -5.52
C LEU A 577 20.14 9.12 -5.98
N ARG A 578 21.06 8.85 -5.05
CA ARG A 578 22.40 8.37 -5.32
C ARG A 578 22.38 7.05 -6.06
N LEU A 579 21.66 6.06 -5.56
CA LEU A 579 21.57 4.75 -6.22
C LEU A 579 20.82 4.81 -7.56
N CYS A 580 19.78 5.63 -7.67
CA CYS A 580 19.08 5.85 -8.94
C CYS A 580 19.96 6.58 -9.96
N SER A 581 20.78 7.54 -9.52
CA SER A 581 21.74 8.25 -10.40
C SER A 581 22.81 7.30 -10.92
N GLN A 582 23.32 6.41 -10.07
CA GLN A 582 24.25 5.37 -10.48
C GLN A 582 23.62 4.44 -11.51
N ALA A 583 22.38 4.03 -11.31
CA ALA A 583 21.66 3.23 -12.28
C ALA A 583 21.51 3.98 -13.62
N ARG A 584 21.11 5.25 -13.59
CA ARG A 584 20.98 6.09 -14.79
C ARG A 584 22.28 6.23 -15.55
N ALA A 585 23.40 6.39 -14.86
CA ALA A 585 24.73 6.50 -15.47
C ALA A 585 25.13 5.24 -16.22
N ILE A 586 24.67 4.06 -15.80
CA ILE A 586 24.99 2.78 -16.41
C ILE A 586 24.03 2.47 -17.58
N VAL A 587 22.70 2.62 -17.37
CA VAL A 587 21.71 2.17 -18.37
C VAL A 587 21.36 3.23 -19.40
N GLY A 588 21.74 4.49 -19.19
CA GLY A 588 21.44 5.59 -20.10
C GLY A 588 19.95 5.98 -20.08
N ARG A 589 19.50 6.66 -21.16
CA ARG A 589 18.14 7.23 -21.25
C ARG A 589 17.15 6.38 -22.04
N ASN A 590 17.54 5.19 -22.46
CA ASN A 590 16.68 4.31 -23.25
C ASN A 590 15.88 3.32 -22.41
N LYS A 591 16.05 3.37 -21.09
CA LYS A 591 15.33 2.54 -20.13
C LYS A 591 14.82 3.40 -18.98
N LEU A 592 13.69 3.00 -18.38
CA LEU A 592 13.06 3.68 -17.27
C LEU A 592 13.83 3.43 -15.97
N ILE A 593 13.95 4.47 -15.15
CA ILE A 593 14.43 4.38 -13.77
C ILE A 593 13.36 4.93 -12.84
N GLY A 594 13.06 4.19 -11.78
CA GLY A 594 12.14 4.64 -10.75
C GLY A 594 12.43 4.04 -9.39
N THR A 595 11.67 4.48 -8.41
CA THR A 595 11.77 4.02 -7.02
C THR A 595 10.48 4.30 -6.28
N TYR A 596 10.38 3.83 -5.04
CA TYR A 596 9.37 4.27 -4.09
C TYR A 596 9.84 5.55 -3.41
N PHE A 597 9.05 6.61 -3.42
CA PHE A 597 9.31 7.82 -2.66
C PHE A 597 8.11 8.77 -2.62
N GLY A 598 8.11 9.72 -1.68
CA GLY A 598 7.15 10.82 -1.62
C GLY A 598 5.82 10.48 -0.95
N TYR A 599 5.79 9.62 0.05
CA TYR A 599 4.59 9.20 0.79
C TYR A 599 4.06 10.29 1.74
N VAL A 600 4.11 11.53 1.31
CA VAL A 600 3.82 12.70 2.13
C VAL A 600 2.40 12.66 2.68
N MET A 601 1.43 12.24 1.85
CA MET A 601 0.02 12.41 2.13
C MET A 601 -0.51 11.54 3.27
N THR A 602 -0.18 10.26 3.31
CA THR A 602 -0.72 9.33 4.31
C THR A 602 0.20 9.13 5.50
N LEU A 603 1.49 9.36 5.34
CA LEU A 603 2.41 9.29 6.46
C LEU A 603 2.18 10.39 7.48
N MET A 604 1.59 11.49 7.03
CA MET A 604 1.13 12.56 7.90
C MET A 604 0.02 12.12 8.87
N GLU A 605 -0.88 11.22 8.43
CA GLU A 605 -1.96 10.70 9.30
C GLU A 605 -1.41 9.90 10.47
N THR A 606 -0.29 9.20 10.23
CA THR A 606 0.25 8.29 11.21
C THR A 606 1.10 8.97 12.27
N GLY A 607 1.66 10.16 11.97
CA GLY A 607 2.55 10.89 12.90
C GLY A 607 3.78 10.08 13.33
N ASN A 608 4.08 9.01 12.61
CA ASN A 608 5.11 8.06 12.98
C ASN A 608 6.50 8.59 12.58
N ALA A 609 7.46 8.61 13.51
CA ALA A 609 8.82 9.04 13.28
C ALA A 609 9.51 8.32 12.11
N HIS A 610 9.21 7.04 11.95
CA HIS A 610 9.81 6.21 10.89
C HIS A 610 9.40 6.63 9.49
N MET A 611 8.21 7.22 9.39
CA MET A 611 7.62 7.67 8.15
C MET A 611 8.12 9.05 7.72
N ARG A 612 8.84 9.76 8.61
CA ARG A 612 9.48 11.04 8.29
C ARG A 612 10.61 10.94 7.26
N ALA A 613 10.99 9.71 6.91
CA ALA A 613 11.93 9.42 5.83
C ALA A 613 11.57 10.10 4.49
N HIS A 614 10.29 10.34 4.21
CA HIS A 614 9.83 10.90 2.93
C HIS A 614 9.48 12.39 2.95
N PHE A 615 9.79 13.12 4.03
CA PHE A 615 9.48 14.55 4.13
C PHE A 615 10.59 15.47 3.61
N ALA A 616 11.33 15.02 2.62
CA ALA A 616 12.20 15.83 1.75
C ALA A 616 11.81 15.61 0.27
N THR A 617 10.52 15.56 -0.01
CA THR A 617 10.01 15.28 -1.37
C THR A 617 10.35 16.43 -2.33
N LYS A 618 10.25 17.69 -1.89
CA LYS A 618 10.68 18.84 -2.73
C LYS A 618 12.16 18.74 -3.09
N HIS A 619 13.02 18.47 -2.10
CA HIS A 619 14.47 18.27 -2.30
C HIS A 619 14.75 17.12 -3.29
N PHE A 620 14.01 16.02 -3.15
CA PHE A 620 14.10 14.88 -4.06
C PHE A 620 13.68 15.24 -5.49
N LEU A 621 12.52 15.89 -5.67
CA LEU A 621 11.98 16.26 -6.97
C LEU A 621 12.91 17.21 -7.74
N ASP A 622 13.49 18.20 -7.05
CA ASP A 622 14.42 19.17 -7.65
C ASP A 622 15.69 18.50 -8.21
N ARG A 623 16.09 17.35 -7.66
CA ARG A 623 17.28 16.59 -8.07
C ARG A 623 17.00 15.38 -8.93
N ALA A 624 15.74 15.00 -9.04
CA ALA A 624 15.32 13.80 -9.78
C ALA A 624 15.28 14.02 -11.29
N GLU A 625 15.25 15.28 -11.76
CA GLU A 625 15.15 15.58 -13.19
C GLU A 625 16.25 14.91 -14.01
N GLY A 626 15.84 14.21 -15.06
CA GLY A 626 16.75 13.46 -15.93
C GLY A 626 17.38 12.21 -15.32
N THR A 627 17.10 11.92 -14.05
CA THR A 627 17.59 10.74 -13.33
C THR A 627 16.45 9.73 -13.14
N ILE A 628 15.28 10.19 -12.68
CA ILE A 628 14.14 9.37 -12.31
C ILE A 628 12.98 9.66 -13.26
N ASP A 629 12.37 8.61 -13.80
CA ASP A 629 11.24 8.68 -14.71
C ASP A 629 9.90 8.50 -14.00
N PHE A 630 9.88 7.73 -12.90
CA PHE A 630 8.64 7.43 -12.19
C PHE A 630 8.85 7.21 -10.69
N LEU A 631 7.81 7.53 -9.92
CA LEU A 631 7.73 7.26 -8.48
C LEU A 631 6.49 6.43 -8.15
N MET A 632 6.65 5.47 -7.26
CA MET A 632 5.58 4.57 -6.84
C MET A 632 5.21 4.76 -5.39
N SER A 633 3.96 4.47 -5.06
CA SER A 633 3.48 4.23 -3.70
C SER A 633 2.22 3.37 -3.73
N PRO A 634 1.96 2.59 -2.67
CA PRO A 634 0.62 2.06 -2.45
C PRO A 634 -0.38 3.20 -2.19
N PRO A 635 -1.69 2.94 -2.27
CA PRO A 635 -2.71 3.85 -1.77
C PRO A 635 -2.75 3.81 -0.24
N GLY A 636 -3.33 4.84 0.37
CA GLY A 636 -3.50 4.92 1.82
C GLY A 636 -4.16 3.67 2.41
N TYR A 637 -3.64 3.22 3.56
CA TYR A 637 -4.06 1.96 4.19
C TYR A 637 -5.27 2.09 5.12
N GLY A 638 -5.68 3.31 5.46
CA GLY A 638 -6.81 3.53 6.34
C GLY A 638 -8.09 2.86 5.84
N PHE A 639 -8.90 2.32 6.74
CA PHE A 639 -10.20 1.72 6.39
C PHE A 639 -11.07 2.68 5.56
N ALA A 640 -11.08 3.95 5.93
CA ALA A 640 -11.80 5.00 5.19
C ALA A 640 -11.31 5.19 3.74
N HIS A 641 -10.09 4.76 3.42
CA HIS A 641 -9.51 4.87 2.08
C HIS A 641 -9.80 3.65 1.22
N ARG A 642 -9.90 2.47 1.84
CA ARG A 642 -10.02 1.20 1.11
C ARG A 642 -11.41 0.59 1.13
N ALA A 643 -12.30 0.99 2.05
CA ALA A 643 -13.64 0.44 2.11
C ALA A 643 -14.46 0.77 0.85
N LEU A 644 -15.37 -0.13 0.50
CA LEU A 644 -16.32 0.06 -0.61
C LEU A 644 -17.08 1.39 -0.44
N GLY A 645 -17.30 2.08 -1.54
CA GLY A 645 -17.96 3.39 -1.55
C GLY A 645 -17.07 4.57 -1.12
N ASN A 646 -15.82 4.33 -0.71
CA ASN A 646 -14.84 5.36 -0.45
C ASN A 646 -13.94 5.62 -1.68
N THR A 647 -12.97 6.51 -1.55
CA THR A 647 -12.05 6.85 -2.63
C THR A 647 -10.67 6.24 -2.42
N LEU A 648 -9.99 5.98 -3.51
CA LEU A 648 -8.56 5.71 -3.47
C LEU A 648 -7.81 6.99 -3.09
N VAL A 649 -7.10 6.97 -1.98
CA VAL A 649 -6.21 8.05 -1.54
C VAL A 649 -4.80 7.73 -1.97
N ASP A 650 -4.22 8.56 -2.83
CA ASP A 650 -2.81 8.44 -3.20
C ASP A 650 -1.93 8.93 -2.04
N MET A 651 -0.82 8.25 -1.79
CA MET A 651 0.15 8.67 -0.76
C MET A 651 1.02 9.84 -1.21
N LYS A 652 0.99 10.19 -2.50
CA LYS A 652 1.90 11.16 -3.13
C LYS A 652 1.20 12.47 -3.50
N PRO A 653 1.91 13.62 -3.44
CA PRO A 653 1.48 14.86 -4.07
C PRO A 653 1.67 14.77 -5.59
N PHE A 654 0.85 13.94 -6.25
CA PHE A 654 1.05 13.53 -7.64
C PHE A 654 1.12 14.70 -8.63
N ALA A 655 0.43 15.81 -8.35
CA ALA A 655 0.47 16.96 -9.24
C ALA A 655 1.83 17.67 -9.24
N SER A 656 2.50 17.76 -8.08
CA SER A 656 3.88 18.25 -8.00
C SER A 656 4.85 17.32 -8.74
N MET A 657 4.71 15.99 -8.56
CA MET A 657 5.55 15.04 -9.31
C MET A 657 5.38 15.18 -10.82
N GLN A 658 4.14 15.31 -11.28
CA GLN A 658 3.84 15.52 -12.70
C GLN A 658 4.41 16.83 -13.22
N ALA A 659 4.44 17.89 -12.42
CA ALA A 659 5.05 19.18 -12.79
C ALA A 659 6.56 19.03 -13.08
N HIS A 660 7.27 18.25 -12.26
CA HIS A 660 8.68 17.88 -12.46
C HIS A 660 8.91 16.85 -13.58
N GLY A 661 7.88 16.43 -14.31
CA GLY A 661 8.02 15.46 -15.40
C GLY A 661 8.14 14.00 -14.97
N ILE A 662 7.90 13.72 -13.70
CA ILE A 662 7.94 12.37 -13.13
C ILE A 662 6.54 11.74 -13.24
N VAL A 663 6.48 10.47 -13.65
CA VAL A 663 5.24 9.70 -13.73
C VAL A 663 4.92 9.10 -12.36
N PRO A 664 3.85 9.56 -11.66
CA PRO A 664 3.44 8.94 -10.40
C PRO A 664 2.61 7.69 -10.71
N ILE A 665 2.96 6.57 -10.08
CA ILE A 665 2.30 5.28 -10.29
C ILE A 665 1.51 4.89 -9.05
N VAL A 666 0.28 4.44 -9.24
CA VAL A 666 -0.52 3.82 -8.19
C VAL A 666 -0.17 2.33 -8.12
N GLU A 667 0.38 1.90 -6.99
CA GLU A 667 0.55 0.49 -6.68
C GLU A 667 -0.72 -0.01 -5.98
N ASP A 668 -1.48 -0.84 -6.65
CA ASP A 668 -2.70 -1.40 -6.07
C ASP A 668 -2.44 -2.77 -5.45
N ASP A 669 -2.40 -2.77 -4.15
CA ASP A 669 -2.27 -3.93 -3.29
C ASP A 669 -3.60 -4.26 -2.60
N THR A 670 -4.72 -4.10 -3.31
CA THR A 670 -6.06 -4.41 -2.82
C THR A 670 -6.13 -5.82 -2.21
N ARG A 671 -6.68 -5.90 -0.99
CA ARG A 671 -6.95 -7.18 -0.30
C ARG A 671 -8.17 -7.81 -0.93
N THR A 672 -7.96 -8.61 -1.97
CA THR A 672 -9.04 -9.28 -2.72
C THR A 672 -9.67 -10.40 -1.89
N HIS A 673 -10.82 -10.91 -2.34
CA HIS A 673 -11.51 -12.03 -1.72
C HIS A 673 -10.68 -13.34 -1.74
N ASN A 674 -9.71 -13.44 -2.66
CA ASN A 674 -8.81 -14.59 -2.80
C ASN A 674 -7.57 -14.52 -1.90
N ASN A 675 -7.50 -13.57 -0.97
CA ASN A 675 -6.36 -13.43 -0.08
C ASN A 675 -6.71 -13.77 1.38
N PRO A 676 -6.79 -15.06 1.75
CA PRO A 676 -7.12 -15.47 3.11
C PRO A 676 -6.01 -15.16 4.13
N ALA A 677 -4.76 -15.02 3.68
CA ALA A 677 -3.61 -14.81 4.56
C ALA A 677 -3.62 -13.44 5.27
N LEU A 678 -4.38 -12.48 4.75
CA LEU A 678 -4.51 -11.15 5.34
C LEU A 678 -5.87 -10.92 6.02
N SER A 679 -6.72 -11.95 6.06
CA SER A 679 -7.96 -11.90 6.84
C SER A 679 -7.63 -11.64 8.31
N GLY A 680 -8.15 -10.56 8.88
CA GLY A 680 -7.84 -10.13 10.24
C GLY A 680 -6.68 -9.13 10.38
N SER A 681 -6.05 -8.68 9.30
CA SER A 681 -4.96 -7.69 9.35
C SER A 681 -5.42 -6.26 9.71
N GLY A 682 -6.73 -6.04 9.91
CA GLY A 682 -7.28 -4.71 10.21
C GLY A 682 -7.46 -3.80 8.99
N TYR A 683 -6.92 -4.17 7.84
CA TYR A 683 -7.18 -3.49 6.57
C TYR A 683 -8.52 -3.95 6.01
N PHE A 684 -9.18 -3.09 5.23
CA PHE A 684 -10.34 -3.51 4.50
C PHE A 684 -9.97 -4.65 3.53
N GLN A 685 -10.73 -5.74 3.58
CA GLN A 685 -10.59 -6.87 2.68
C GLN A 685 -11.93 -7.16 2.00
N CYS A 686 -11.90 -7.30 0.69
CA CYS A 686 -13.05 -7.77 -0.07
C CYS A 686 -13.43 -9.19 0.34
N LYS A 687 -14.72 -9.46 0.48
CA LYS A 687 -15.25 -10.77 0.90
C LYS A 687 -15.76 -11.59 -0.27
N THR A 688 -16.12 -10.93 -1.37
CA THR A 688 -16.64 -11.58 -2.58
C THR A 688 -15.91 -11.09 -3.83
N GLU A 689 -16.06 -11.82 -4.94
CA GLU A 689 -15.51 -11.39 -6.24
C GLU A 689 -16.10 -10.06 -6.68
N GLU A 690 -17.40 -9.82 -6.47
CA GLU A 690 -18.07 -8.58 -6.83
C GLU A 690 -17.48 -7.38 -6.08
N GLN A 691 -17.19 -7.54 -4.79
CA GLN A 691 -16.51 -6.50 -4.00
C GLN A 691 -15.11 -6.24 -4.54
N THR A 692 -14.35 -7.29 -4.85
CA THR A 692 -13.03 -7.14 -5.46
C THR A 692 -13.10 -6.42 -6.80
N VAL A 693 -14.00 -6.83 -7.68
CA VAL A 693 -14.21 -6.19 -8.98
C VAL A 693 -14.59 -4.71 -8.84
N SER A 694 -15.47 -4.39 -7.90
CA SER A 694 -15.90 -3.02 -7.64
C SER A 694 -14.76 -2.15 -7.12
N GLU A 695 -13.96 -2.68 -6.20
CA GLU A 695 -12.77 -2.01 -5.64
C GLU A 695 -11.73 -1.73 -6.73
N MET A 696 -11.39 -2.78 -7.50
CA MET A 696 -10.42 -2.68 -8.59
C MET A 696 -10.86 -1.68 -9.66
N ARG A 697 -12.12 -1.71 -10.09
CA ARG A 697 -12.67 -0.77 -11.07
C ARG A 697 -12.65 0.67 -10.57
N ARG A 698 -12.97 0.89 -9.29
CA ARG A 698 -12.85 2.21 -8.65
C ARG A 698 -11.41 2.71 -8.71
N ASN A 699 -10.46 1.90 -8.26
CA ASN A 699 -9.05 2.26 -8.21
C ASN A 699 -8.49 2.54 -9.61
N MET A 700 -8.78 1.66 -10.56
CA MET A 700 -8.43 1.83 -11.97
C MET A 700 -9.03 3.10 -12.57
N GLY A 701 -10.32 3.35 -12.31
CA GLY A 701 -11.02 4.53 -12.82
C GLY A 701 -10.41 5.83 -12.30
N ILE A 702 -10.08 5.89 -11.02
CA ILE A 702 -9.42 7.07 -10.41
C ILE A 702 -8.03 7.28 -11.03
N ALA A 703 -7.26 6.20 -11.22
CA ALA A 703 -5.94 6.29 -11.85
C ALA A 703 -6.05 6.89 -13.27
N VAL A 704 -6.96 6.39 -14.12
CA VAL A 704 -7.19 6.92 -15.47
C VAL A 704 -7.60 8.40 -15.44
N CYS A 705 -8.55 8.78 -14.57
CA CYS A 705 -9.01 10.17 -14.46
C CYS A 705 -7.89 11.14 -14.07
N ARG A 706 -6.92 10.70 -13.31
CA ARG A 706 -5.74 11.47 -12.88
C ARG A 706 -4.56 11.34 -13.84
N GLY A 707 -4.66 10.47 -14.86
CA GLY A 707 -3.56 10.18 -15.77
C GLY A 707 -2.41 9.41 -15.15
N LEU A 708 -2.71 8.57 -14.15
CA LEU A 708 -1.72 7.78 -13.42
C LEU A 708 -1.69 6.35 -13.97
N PRO A 709 -0.52 5.80 -14.29
CA PRO A 709 -0.38 4.36 -14.55
C PRO A 709 -0.75 3.54 -13.32
N PHE A 710 -1.21 2.33 -13.57
CA PHE A 710 -1.72 1.43 -12.57
C PHE A 710 -0.86 0.15 -12.52
N TYR A 711 -0.44 -0.21 -11.32
CA TYR A 711 0.37 -1.38 -11.05
C TYR A 711 -0.33 -2.28 -10.04
N THR A 712 -0.63 -3.51 -10.43
CA THR A 712 -1.21 -4.51 -9.52
C THR A 712 -0.12 -5.28 -8.78
N TYR A 713 -0.20 -5.26 -7.46
CA TYR A 713 0.79 -5.87 -6.57
C TYR A 713 0.18 -6.97 -5.70
N ALA A 714 0.55 -8.21 -5.97
CA ALA A 714 0.16 -9.35 -5.15
C ALA A 714 1.09 -9.49 -3.95
N ILE A 715 0.57 -9.28 -2.74
CA ILE A 715 1.38 -9.23 -1.52
C ILE A 715 1.81 -10.61 -1.05
N THR A 716 0.95 -11.63 -1.15
CA THR A 716 1.18 -12.92 -0.51
C THR A 716 1.43 -14.08 -1.46
N SER A 717 0.37 -14.63 -2.04
CA SER A 717 0.43 -15.93 -2.72
C SER A 717 0.31 -15.84 -4.24
N GLY A 718 0.03 -14.65 -4.77
CA GLY A 718 -0.32 -14.47 -6.17
C GLY A 718 -1.74 -14.90 -6.53
N ALA A 719 -2.48 -15.46 -5.59
CA ALA A 719 -3.89 -15.80 -5.78
C ALA A 719 -4.81 -14.56 -5.77
N GLU A 720 -4.32 -13.42 -5.29
CA GLU A 720 -5.07 -12.17 -5.14
C GLU A 720 -5.81 -11.80 -6.42
N PHE A 721 -5.15 -11.91 -7.56
CA PHE A 721 -5.70 -11.53 -8.86
C PHE A 721 -6.14 -12.75 -9.71
N ASP A 722 -6.21 -13.94 -9.12
CA ASP A 722 -6.68 -15.15 -9.79
C ASP A 722 -8.21 -15.25 -9.76
N TYR A 723 -8.89 -14.33 -10.44
CA TYR A 723 -10.34 -14.33 -10.61
C TYR A 723 -10.75 -14.03 -12.07
N PRO A 724 -11.90 -14.56 -12.54
CA PRO A 724 -12.26 -14.57 -13.96
C PRO A 724 -12.26 -13.22 -14.66
N ARG A 725 -12.66 -12.16 -13.96
CA ARG A 725 -12.83 -10.82 -14.55
C ARG A 725 -11.56 -9.98 -14.59
N TYR A 726 -10.47 -10.41 -13.93
CA TYR A 726 -9.26 -9.59 -13.80
C TYR A 726 -8.68 -9.18 -15.17
N ALA A 727 -8.40 -10.15 -16.05
CA ALA A 727 -7.82 -9.89 -17.34
C ALA A 727 -8.71 -8.98 -18.22
N THR A 728 -10.03 -9.18 -18.15
CA THR A 728 -11.01 -8.36 -18.88
C THR A 728 -11.02 -6.91 -18.37
N ASP A 729 -11.03 -6.71 -17.06
CA ASP A 729 -11.05 -5.37 -16.47
C ASP A 729 -9.72 -4.63 -16.71
N ALA A 730 -8.59 -5.33 -16.64
CA ALA A 730 -7.29 -4.80 -16.99
C ALA A 730 -7.21 -4.37 -18.47
N ALA A 731 -7.76 -5.19 -19.40
CA ALA A 731 -7.82 -4.83 -20.82
C ALA A 731 -8.73 -3.61 -21.08
N ARG A 732 -9.85 -3.48 -20.37
CA ARG A 732 -10.75 -2.32 -20.45
C ARG A 732 -10.08 -1.05 -19.93
N LEU A 733 -9.36 -1.15 -18.82
CA LEU A 733 -8.57 -0.04 -18.29
C LEU A 733 -7.59 0.49 -19.33
N ARG A 734 -6.83 -0.40 -19.96
CA ARG A 734 -5.90 -0.05 -21.02
C ARG A 734 -6.60 0.66 -22.19
N GLN A 735 -7.74 0.14 -22.64
CA GLN A 735 -8.54 0.77 -23.71
C GLN A 735 -9.02 2.17 -23.33
N ALA A 736 -9.47 2.36 -22.08
CA ALA A 736 -9.93 3.66 -21.58
C ALA A 736 -8.81 4.69 -21.56
N ASP A 737 -7.62 4.33 -21.06
CA ASP A 737 -6.47 5.25 -21.04
C ASP A 737 -5.91 5.51 -22.45
N GLU A 738 -5.84 4.51 -23.30
CA GLU A 738 -5.47 4.71 -24.71
C GLU A 738 -6.45 5.65 -25.44
N ALA A 739 -7.73 5.58 -25.12
CA ALA A 739 -8.73 6.52 -25.64
C ALA A 739 -8.51 7.95 -25.10
N ALA A 740 -8.17 8.07 -23.81
CA ALA A 740 -7.82 9.36 -23.20
C ALA A 740 -6.55 9.96 -23.82
N LEU A 741 -5.52 9.14 -24.05
CA LEU A 741 -4.29 9.56 -24.75
C LEU A 741 -4.58 10.05 -26.18
N ARG A 742 -5.40 9.32 -26.95
CA ARG A 742 -5.78 9.73 -28.34
C ARG A 742 -6.56 11.03 -28.38
N ARG A 743 -7.34 11.34 -27.35
CA ARG A 743 -8.07 12.61 -27.22
C ARG A 743 -7.20 13.75 -26.71
N GLY A 744 -5.94 13.48 -26.35
CA GLY A 744 -5.07 14.47 -25.71
C GLY A 744 -5.61 14.92 -24.35
N ALA A 745 -6.20 14.00 -23.59
CA ALA A 745 -6.74 14.29 -22.27
C ALA A 745 -5.63 14.78 -21.32
N GLY A 746 -5.79 15.99 -20.82
CA GLY A 746 -4.90 16.65 -19.89
C GLY A 746 -5.50 16.76 -18.50
N ARG A 747 -4.90 17.62 -17.68
CA ARG A 747 -5.39 17.95 -16.35
C ARG A 747 -6.70 18.71 -16.46
N ASN A 748 -7.67 18.31 -15.66
CA ASN A 748 -9.00 18.94 -15.62
C ASN A 748 -9.40 19.41 -14.21
N ALA A 749 -8.50 19.33 -13.24
CA ALA A 749 -8.77 19.78 -11.87
C ALA A 749 -8.72 21.31 -11.80
N GLU A 750 -9.75 21.91 -11.22
CA GLU A 750 -9.82 23.33 -10.87
C GLU A 750 -9.48 23.58 -9.40
N ILE A 751 -9.28 22.51 -8.63
CA ILE A 751 -9.02 22.53 -7.18
C ILE A 751 -7.66 21.89 -6.90
N ALA A 752 -6.78 22.65 -6.23
CA ALA A 752 -5.56 22.14 -5.65
C ALA A 752 -5.73 21.93 -4.14
N VAL A 753 -5.43 20.75 -3.67
CA VAL A 753 -5.21 20.47 -2.24
C VAL A 753 -3.73 20.56 -1.97
N VAL A 754 -3.36 21.51 -1.12
CA VAL A 754 -1.97 21.87 -0.84
C VAL A 754 -1.58 21.32 0.53
N VAL A 755 -0.50 20.55 0.55
CA VAL A 755 0.06 19.93 1.76
C VAL A 755 1.51 20.33 1.95
N SER A 756 1.92 20.55 3.20
CA SER A 756 3.28 20.95 3.55
C SER A 756 4.01 19.81 4.27
N GLU A 757 5.13 19.37 3.74
CA GLU A 757 6.03 18.43 4.41
C GLU A 757 6.82 19.11 5.53
N GLU A 758 7.14 20.41 5.39
CA GLU A 758 7.82 21.20 6.39
C GLU A 758 7.00 21.38 7.67
N ALA A 759 5.69 21.50 7.55
CA ALA A 759 4.82 21.62 8.71
C ALA A 759 4.85 20.38 9.61
N ILE A 760 5.07 19.19 9.03
CA ILE A 760 5.09 17.93 9.78
C ILE A 760 6.39 17.77 10.55
N LYS A 761 7.48 18.28 10.02
CA LYS A 761 8.77 18.29 10.74
C LYS A 761 8.70 19.12 12.03
N ALA A 762 7.77 20.08 12.11
CA ALA A 762 7.50 20.91 13.29
C ALA A 762 6.46 20.30 14.25
N MET A 763 6.04 19.07 14.05
CA MET A 763 5.12 18.36 14.94
C MET A 763 5.87 17.35 15.81
N PRO A 764 5.46 17.18 17.09
CA PRO A 764 6.04 16.16 17.95
C PRO A 764 5.83 14.77 17.36
N ASP A 765 6.75 13.87 17.67
CA ASP A 765 6.61 12.46 17.37
C ASP A 765 5.62 11.82 18.33
N MET A 766 4.39 11.67 17.89
CA MET A 766 3.30 11.16 18.69
C MET A 766 3.28 9.64 18.81
N SER A 767 4.13 8.93 18.08
CA SER A 767 4.17 7.46 18.10
C SER A 767 4.56 6.87 19.44
N ALA A 768 5.39 7.61 20.19
CA ALA A 768 5.84 7.24 21.53
C ALA A 768 5.01 7.89 22.66
N SER A 769 4.10 8.83 22.34
CA SER A 769 3.28 9.46 23.35
C SER A 769 2.26 8.47 23.92
N LYS A 770 2.02 8.55 25.24
CA LYS A 770 1.06 7.67 25.89
C LYS A 770 -0.32 7.84 25.26
N PRO A 771 -1.00 6.74 24.91
CA PRO A 771 -2.31 6.75 24.23
C PRO A 771 -3.40 7.52 25.00
N GLU A 772 -3.17 7.79 26.27
CA GLU A 772 -4.10 8.44 27.21
C GLU A 772 -4.44 9.89 26.83
N TYR A 773 -3.57 10.57 26.08
CA TYR A 773 -3.77 11.98 25.76
C TYR A 773 -4.57 12.27 24.50
N PHE A 774 -4.63 11.36 23.54
CA PHE A 774 -5.20 11.68 22.23
C PHE A 774 -6.17 10.65 21.65
N GLY A 775 -6.69 9.70 22.35
CA GLY A 775 -7.86 8.85 21.98
C GLY A 775 -8.02 8.39 20.50
N ILE A 776 -7.17 8.85 19.60
CA ILE A 776 -7.21 8.68 18.16
C ILE A 776 -6.08 7.73 17.75
N GLY A 777 -6.10 6.52 18.28
CA GLY A 777 -5.26 5.44 17.76
C GLY A 777 -6.05 4.63 16.75
N LEU A 778 -5.49 4.32 15.59
CA LEU A 778 -6.05 3.28 14.75
C LEU A 778 -6.02 1.97 15.53
N GLN A 779 -7.18 1.51 16.00
CA GLN A 779 -7.32 0.22 16.65
C GLN A 779 -7.63 -0.83 15.60
N TRP A 780 -6.85 -1.91 15.61
CA TRP A 780 -7.07 -3.05 14.77
C TRP A 780 -7.77 -4.14 15.59
N HIS A 781 -8.97 -4.49 15.20
CA HIS A 781 -9.64 -5.66 15.73
C HIS A 781 -9.11 -6.89 14.98
N VAL A 782 -8.47 -7.78 15.70
CA VAL A 782 -8.01 -9.06 15.16
C VAL A 782 -9.13 -10.09 15.28
N ALA A 783 -9.17 -11.05 14.37
CA ALA A 783 -10.19 -12.09 14.32
C ALA A 783 -10.28 -12.96 15.60
N ASP A 784 -9.30 -12.89 16.48
CA ASP A 784 -9.24 -13.55 17.79
C ASP A 784 -9.91 -12.75 18.94
N GLY A 785 -10.58 -11.65 18.60
CA GLY A 785 -11.20 -10.75 19.59
C GLY A 785 -10.22 -9.84 20.32
N SER A 786 -8.92 -9.93 20.06
CA SER A 786 -7.93 -9.03 20.63
C SER A 786 -7.89 -7.70 19.89
N VAL A 787 -7.88 -6.60 20.64
CA VAL A 787 -7.58 -5.28 20.10
C VAL A 787 -6.07 -5.13 20.03
N LYS A 788 -5.48 -5.32 18.88
CA LYS A 788 -4.09 -4.91 18.66
C LYS A 788 -4.10 -3.42 18.33
N ARG A 789 -3.64 -2.61 19.25
CA ARG A 789 -3.14 -1.29 18.88
C ARG A 789 -1.93 -1.54 17.97
N LEU A 790 -1.93 -0.99 16.78
CA LEU A 790 -0.67 -0.74 16.08
C LEU A 790 0.05 0.34 16.94
N SER A 791 0.76 -0.16 17.94
CA SER A 791 1.74 0.65 18.63
C SER A 791 2.75 1.12 17.59
N GLY A 792 2.87 2.43 17.46
CA GLY A 792 3.69 3.06 16.42
C GLY A 792 2.91 3.85 15.37
N ILE A 793 1.56 3.77 15.35
CA ILE A 793 0.73 4.67 14.56
C ILE A 793 -0.04 5.57 15.53
N GLY A 794 0.68 6.40 16.24
CA GLY A 794 0.13 7.53 16.97
C GLY A 794 0.15 8.74 16.06
N GLY A 795 -0.98 9.07 15.43
CA GLY A 795 -1.09 10.28 14.62
C GLY A 795 -1.21 11.52 15.48
N SER A 796 -0.66 12.64 15.03
CA SER A 796 -1.08 13.93 15.52
C SER A 796 -2.60 14.07 15.31
N PRO A 797 -3.40 14.45 16.31
CA PRO A 797 -4.84 14.71 16.11
C PRO A 797 -5.09 15.70 14.97
N LEU A 798 -4.22 16.69 14.86
CA LEU A 798 -4.28 17.68 13.79
C LEU A 798 -4.03 17.04 12.42
N ALA A 799 -3.04 16.17 12.31
CA ALA A 799 -2.77 15.46 11.07
C ALA A 799 -3.95 14.54 10.69
N THR A 800 -4.49 13.78 11.64
CA THR A 800 -5.64 12.91 11.39
C THR A 800 -6.87 13.68 10.92
N ILE A 801 -7.20 14.80 11.59
CA ILE A 801 -8.34 15.65 11.21
C ILE A 801 -8.09 16.31 9.85
N SER A 802 -6.90 16.89 9.65
CA SER A 802 -6.58 17.64 8.44
C SER A 802 -6.45 16.73 7.20
N PHE A 803 -5.98 15.49 7.39
CA PHE A 803 -5.71 14.58 6.26
C PHE A 803 -6.71 13.45 6.16
N GLY A 804 -6.82 12.58 7.15
CA GLY A 804 -7.62 11.36 7.05
C GLY A 804 -9.09 11.64 6.74
N HIS A 805 -9.66 12.62 7.42
CA HIS A 805 -11.05 13.02 7.20
C HIS A 805 -11.23 13.96 6.00
N ALA A 806 -10.28 14.85 5.74
CA ALA A 806 -10.40 15.79 4.63
C ALA A 806 -10.36 15.08 3.27
N TYR A 807 -9.51 14.07 3.09
CA TYR A 807 -9.40 13.35 1.82
C TYR A 807 -10.70 12.68 1.39
N THR A 808 -11.29 11.91 2.29
CA THR A 808 -12.53 11.20 1.99
C THR A 808 -13.68 12.16 1.67
N ARG A 809 -13.69 13.34 2.29
CA ARG A 809 -14.70 14.37 2.03
C ARG A 809 -14.43 15.12 0.73
N LEU A 810 -13.19 15.53 0.47
CA LEU A 810 -12.80 16.19 -0.77
C LEU A 810 -13.04 15.32 -2.00
N ALA A 811 -12.86 14.01 -1.89
CA ALA A 811 -13.16 13.09 -2.97
C ALA A 811 -14.67 12.99 -3.31
N ARG A 812 -15.54 13.41 -2.41
CA ARG A 812 -17.00 13.36 -2.56
C ARG A 812 -17.64 14.69 -3.01
N ILE A 813 -16.85 15.74 -3.24
CA ILE A 813 -17.38 17.05 -3.65
C ILE A 813 -17.86 17.07 -5.11
N GLY A 814 -17.63 15.99 -5.88
CA GLY A 814 -18.08 15.91 -7.27
C GLY A 814 -17.22 16.68 -8.27
N ALA A 815 -16.06 17.19 -7.87
CA ALA A 815 -15.11 17.89 -8.73
C ALA A 815 -13.73 17.22 -8.70
N PRO A 816 -12.97 17.23 -9.81
CA PRO A 816 -11.59 16.75 -9.82
C PRO A 816 -10.70 17.59 -8.89
N VAL A 817 -9.83 16.91 -8.16
CA VAL A 817 -8.90 17.51 -7.18
C VAL A 817 -7.49 17.02 -7.45
N ASP A 818 -6.55 17.95 -7.52
CA ASP A 818 -5.11 17.66 -7.57
C ASP A 818 -4.46 17.84 -6.20
N TYR A 819 -3.42 17.07 -5.94
CA TYR A 819 -2.64 17.17 -4.69
C TYR A 819 -1.26 17.73 -4.99
N CYS A 820 -0.98 18.88 -4.35
CA CYS A 820 0.24 19.66 -4.56
C CYS A 820 1.04 19.78 -3.26
N LEU A 821 2.37 19.83 -3.39
CA LEU A 821 3.27 20.13 -2.29
C LEU A 821 3.37 21.66 -2.12
N ALA A 822 3.22 22.14 -0.90
CA ALA A 822 3.28 23.57 -0.58
C ALA A 822 4.64 24.18 -0.93
N GLU A 823 5.71 23.45 -0.66
CA GLU A 823 7.09 23.81 -0.92
C GLU A 823 7.39 23.94 -2.42
N ASP A 824 6.58 23.32 -3.26
CA ASP A 824 6.71 23.32 -4.72
C ASP A 824 5.92 24.45 -5.41
N LEU A 825 4.98 25.07 -4.71
CA LEU A 825 4.10 26.10 -5.31
C LEU A 825 4.86 27.35 -5.78
N VAL A 826 6.05 27.63 -5.28
CA VAL A 826 6.85 28.75 -5.74
C VAL A 826 7.34 28.56 -7.17
N ASP A 827 7.62 27.34 -7.56
CA ASP A 827 8.13 26.95 -8.87
C ASP A 827 6.99 26.46 -9.79
N HIS A 828 6.06 25.68 -9.23
CA HIS A 828 4.94 25.03 -9.94
C HIS A 828 3.59 25.34 -9.30
N PRO A 829 3.11 26.60 -9.36
CA PRO A 829 1.86 26.99 -8.70
C PRO A 829 0.61 26.31 -9.32
N GLY A 830 0.71 25.82 -10.55
CA GLY A 830 -0.44 25.37 -11.32
C GLY A 830 -1.38 26.51 -11.74
N ASP A 831 -2.52 26.13 -12.31
CA ASP A 831 -3.58 27.06 -12.70
C ASP A 831 -4.93 26.53 -12.16
N TYR A 832 -5.17 26.84 -10.88
CA TYR A 832 -6.36 26.38 -10.17
C TYR A 832 -7.23 27.56 -9.74
N ARG A 833 -8.52 27.36 -9.70
CA ARG A 833 -9.50 28.36 -9.21
C ARG A 833 -9.61 28.37 -7.70
N LEU A 834 -9.33 27.22 -7.06
CA LEU A 834 -9.35 27.05 -5.61
C LEU A 834 -8.10 26.33 -5.13
N TYR A 835 -7.41 26.91 -4.16
CA TYR A 835 -6.32 26.30 -3.43
C TYR A 835 -6.77 26.04 -1.99
N VAL A 836 -6.76 24.79 -1.55
CA VAL A 836 -7.13 24.36 -0.20
C VAL A 836 -5.86 23.98 0.56
N PHE A 837 -5.40 24.85 1.44
CA PHE A 837 -4.20 24.66 2.25
C PHE A 837 -4.54 23.88 3.52
N LEU A 838 -4.20 22.57 3.54
CA LEU A 838 -4.66 21.68 4.61
C LEU A 838 -3.83 21.75 5.90
N ASN A 839 -2.49 21.79 5.78
CA ASN A 839 -1.59 21.75 6.94
C ASN A 839 -0.44 22.75 6.83
N CYS A 840 -0.63 23.82 6.13
CA CYS A 840 0.43 24.82 5.91
C CYS A 840 0.68 25.67 7.16
N LEU A 841 1.02 25.00 8.27
CA LEU A 841 1.20 25.58 9.59
C LEU A 841 2.52 26.37 9.71
N LYS A 842 3.51 26.08 8.86
CA LYS A 842 4.83 26.73 8.88
C LYS A 842 4.89 27.81 7.81
N ALA A 843 5.29 29.01 8.21
CA ALA A 843 5.44 30.15 7.31
C ALA A 843 6.79 30.13 6.59
N GLU A 844 7.03 29.12 5.75
CA GLU A 844 8.25 29.04 4.94
C GLU A 844 8.35 30.22 3.95
N PRO A 845 9.53 30.82 3.76
CA PRO A 845 9.70 31.94 2.84
C PRO A 845 9.29 31.64 1.39
N SER A 846 9.48 30.40 0.92
CA SER A 846 9.06 29.94 -0.41
C SER A 846 7.54 29.95 -0.52
N LEU A 847 6.83 29.43 0.49
CA LEU A 847 5.38 29.40 0.53
C LEU A 847 4.80 30.83 0.61
N VAL A 848 5.38 31.71 1.43
CA VAL A 848 4.95 33.12 1.50
C VAL A 848 5.04 33.77 0.11
N ARG A 849 6.17 33.62 -0.59
CA ARG A 849 6.31 34.16 -1.97
C ARG A 849 5.30 33.53 -2.96
N ALA A 850 5.05 32.24 -2.84
CA ALA A 850 4.04 31.57 -3.68
C ALA A 850 2.66 32.16 -3.45
N VAL A 851 2.24 32.31 -2.20
CA VAL A 851 0.93 32.86 -1.81
C VAL A 851 0.79 34.32 -2.25
N GLU A 852 1.84 35.14 -2.12
CA GLU A 852 1.82 36.53 -2.64
C GLU A 852 1.55 36.58 -4.15
N ARG A 853 2.09 35.64 -4.92
CA ARG A 853 1.80 35.53 -6.36
C ARG A 853 0.39 35.04 -6.63
N LEU A 854 -0.10 34.05 -5.88
CA LEU A 854 -1.46 33.52 -6.01
C LEU A 854 -2.52 34.56 -5.68
N ARG A 855 -2.30 35.41 -4.68
CA ARG A 855 -3.21 36.51 -4.30
C ARG A 855 -3.41 37.56 -5.40
N ARG A 856 -2.54 37.59 -6.41
CA ARG A 856 -2.66 38.47 -7.59
C ARG A 856 -3.41 37.82 -8.74
N ARG A 857 -3.80 36.54 -8.61
CA ARG A 857 -4.55 35.78 -9.61
C ARG A 857 -6.03 35.76 -9.26
N ASP A 858 -6.86 35.46 -10.24
CA ASP A 858 -8.31 35.20 -10.05
C ASP A 858 -8.50 33.76 -9.50
N CYS A 859 -8.18 33.58 -8.21
CA CYS A 859 -8.35 32.31 -7.52
C CYS A 859 -8.71 32.52 -6.05
N THR A 860 -9.31 31.51 -5.45
CA THR A 860 -9.66 31.48 -4.03
C THR A 860 -8.61 30.70 -3.23
N LEU A 861 -8.17 31.26 -2.10
CA LEU A 861 -7.28 30.61 -1.16
C LEU A 861 -8.06 30.25 0.11
N LEU A 862 -8.27 28.96 0.34
CA LEU A 862 -8.93 28.42 1.52
C LEU A 862 -7.89 27.88 2.50
N TRP A 863 -7.88 28.39 3.70
CA TRP A 863 -6.97 28.01 4.76
C TRP A 863 -7.67 27.18 5.83
N THR A 864 -7.05 26.09 6.24
CA THR A 864 -7.45 25.37 7.43
C THR A 864 -6.66 25.86 8.65
N TYR A 865 -6.82 25.21 9.78
CA TYR A 865 -6.28 25.57 11.11
C TYR A 865 -4.87 26.17 11.07
N ALA A 866 -4.70 27.34 11.74
CA ALA A 866 -3.44 28.01 12.06
C ALA A 866 -2.39 28.15 10.93
N PRO A 867 -2.76 28.58 9.70
CA PRO A 867 -1.84 28.70 8.58
C PRO A 867 -0.69 29.66 8.92
N GLY A 868 0.56 29.18 8.76
CA GLY A 868 1.76 29.97 8.98
C GLY A 868 2.05 30.32 10.46
N PHE A 869 1.36 29.72 11.43
CA PHE A 869 1.56 30.01 12.86
C PHE A 869 3.00 29.76 13.32
N VAL A 870 3.62 28.72 12.80
CA VAL A 870 4.99 28.30 13.11
C VAL A 870 5.99 29.02 12.21
N ALA A 871 7.03 29.57 12.79
CA ALA A 871 8.18 30.09 12.05
C ALA A 871 9.49 29.85 12.84
N ARG A 872 10.61 30.01 12.13
CA ARG A 872 11.94 29.76 12.70
C ARG A 872 12.27 30.64 13.92
N ASP A 873 11.68 31.83 13.98
CA ASP A 873 11.82 32.84 15.04
C ASP A 873 10.76 32.74 16.14
N GLY A 874 9.86 31.78 16.06
CA GLY A 874 8.82 31.50 17.06
C GLY A 874 7.39 31.49 16.51
N ASN A 875 6.47 31.00 17.33
CA ASN A 875 5.06 30.87 16.97
C ASN A 875 4.28 32.15 17.23
N SER A 876 3.60 32.70 16.20
CA SER A 876 2.85 33.93 16.36
C SER A 876 1.69 34.08 15.35
N THR A 877 0.71 34.95 15.69
CA THR A 877 -0.34 35.38 14.77
C THR A 877 0.20 36.31 13.67
N GLU A 878 1.30 37.01 13.92
CA GLU A 878 1.97 37.84 12.91
C GLU A 878 2.54 36.98 11.77
N ASN A 879 3.04 35.78 12.07
CA ASN A 879 3.44 34.84 11.04
C ASN A 879 2.27 34.39 10.19
N MET A 880 1.09 34.19 10.81
CA MET A 880 -0.15 33.86 10.10
C MET A 880 -0.56 35.00 9.16
N LYS A 881 -0.49 36.24 9.63
CA LYS A 881 -0.75 37.43 8.83
C LYS A 881 0.24 37.56 7.66
N ARG A 882 1.54 37.33 7.94
CA ARG A 882 2.59 37.35 6.92
C ARG A 882 2.30 36.36 5.78
N LEU A 883 1.86 35.14 6.09
CA LEU A 883 1.52 34.14 5.10
C LEU A 883 0.20 34.43 4.38
N THR A 884 -0.85 34.72 5.12
CA THR A 884 -2.23 34.76 4.57
C THR A 884 -2.67 36.17 4.16
N GLY A 885 -2.08 37.21 4.73
CA GLY A 885 -2.53 38.58 4.64
C GLY A 885 -3.78 38.91 5.46
N LEU A 886 -4.25 38.00 6.32
CA LEU A 886 -5.40 38.16 7.20
C LEU A 886 -4.95 38.46 8.62
N ASP A 887 -5.74 39.24 9.35
CA ASP A 887 -5.52 39.47 10.77
C ASP A 887 -6.14 38.37 11.61
N PHE A 888 -5.36 37.81 12.54
CA PHE A 888 -5.76 36.74 13.44
C PHE A 888 -5.76 37.22 14.89
N VAL A 889 -6.77 36.85 15.63
CA VAL A 889 -6.86 37.13 17.07
C VAL A 889 -6.88 35.79 17.81
N ARG A 890 -5.96 35.61 18.74
CA ARG A 890 -5.96 34.46 19.64
C ARG A 890 -7.15 34.60 20.60
N GLN A 891 -8.04 33.60 20.59
CA GLN A 891 -9.07 33.49 21.61
C GLN A 891 -8.51 32.71 22.81
N GLU A 892 -8.47 33.31 23.97
CA GLU A 892 -8.26 32.61 25.22
C GLU A 892 -9.58 31.94 25.62
N LYS A 893 -9.50 30.66 25.95
CA LYS A 893 -10.66 29.92 26.46
C LYS A 893 -10.78 30.11 27.96
#